data_864418274d8b4e51177d95bfd348905f
#
_entry.id   864418274d8b4e51177d95bfd348905f
#
_cell.length_a   1.000
_cell.length_b   1.000
_cell.length_c   1.000
_cell.angle_alpha   90.00
_cell.angle_beta   90.00
_cell.angle_gamma   90.00
#
_symmetry.space_group_name_H-M   'P 1'
#
loop_
_entity.id
_entity.type
_entity.pdbx_description
1 polymer ?
#
loop_
_entity_poly.entity_id
_entity_poly.type
_entity_poly.pdbx_seq_one_letter_code
_entity_poly.pdbx_strand_id
1 'polypeptide(L)'
;MRESEIKAILNARAHLGTCAPPRGYKEAEEGGCGVTGFACSVPVSGRHIIEPSVQMHNRGNGKGGGIAAVGFDSVQMGVSRTILEEDFCLQISLLDETVRPELELKFIRPNFRVDHEGFLETVDDYRDVPGLEMKPPAVMRYFVRVKSEVLERFSKERHLEKLPLDKIEEEFIYQNSFQLNQAYYSSLGEKRAFVLSHGRNMMILKIVGYAEQVAQYYKLENLMAHVWIAHQRYPTKGRVWHPGGAHPFIGLDEALVHNGDFANYYSVTEYLRQRNVFPLFLTDTEVSVLVFDLLNRVYGYPLEYIIEALAPTTEMDFDHLTSEKQRVYRQIQATQIHGSPDGPWFFIIARSLAYEHKFQLIGITDTAMLRPQVFALQKGDFQIGLICSEKQAIDATLESLAKEDPRFGTVADRYWNARGGSYTDGGAFIFTVSPNTDGSYRLTCTDKFGREIDVLADRPPYDFRKTAIYSLDKGLIGQLADLFRESDVQAAFSYMKQGFAAWEYDRIRAVLVQLVRLAKDDVSKGTIIEVLTRLLDWRFPIGNKRRRSITQMLMSALDAIFCAVSPIEKASGSSYVRINFKSRKKLRAPQAGEEVLVCDGRDFQPEGDQTLARYVCDAYFLGWKQFICFGYRGQRFPGCSLGPGTQGVRIDAYGSTGDYLGSGIDGLEIHVHGNAQDQLGQIMKSGKLVVHGDVGQTFLYGAKGGEIFVRGNAAGRPLINAVGKPRVVINGTALDFLAEAFMAGDPYNGGGFVILNGMTTDDDGNVIPLDTPYPGSNLFSLASGGAIFVRDPHKKLVAEQLNGGEFSTFTEKDWDLILPYLRENERLFGVSIDEHLLMVDGVRKRPDEVFRTIQAVRLAVLTGKMEQASLQEWED
;
A
#
# COMPACT_ATOMS: atom_id res chain seq x y z
N MET A 1 19.74 -11.45 41.32
CA MET A 1 18.47 -10.85 41.82
C MET A 1 17.80 -11.87 42.73
N ARG A 2 17.43 -11.48 43.94
CA ARG A 2 16.78 -12.41 44.88
C ARG A 2 15.32 -12.67 44.42
N GLU A 3 14.80 -13.88 44.66
CA GLU A 3 13.43 -14.24 44.27
C GLU A 3 12.37 -13.29 44.87
N SER A 4 12.66 -12.74 46.06
CA SER A 4 11.84 -11.70 46.70
C SER A 4 11.78 -10.38 45.91
N GLU A 5 12.88 -10.01 45.24
CA GLU A 5 12.93 -8.78 44.41
C GLU A 5 12.13 -8.94 43.11
N ILE A 6 12.19 -10.15 42.52
CA ILE A 6 11.35 -10.48 41.34
C ILE A 6 9.88 -10.43 41.70
N LYS A 7 9.49 -11.05 42.85
CA LYS A 7 8.10 -10.99 43.32
C LYS A 7 7.64 -9.55 43.61
N ALA A 8 8.52 -8.71 44.17
CA ALA A 8 8.19 -7.32 44.41
C ALA A 8 7.93 -6.54 43.10
N ILE A 9 8.75 -6.77 42.06
CA ILE A 9 8.58 -6.16 40.74
C ILE A 9 7.28 -6.62 40.07
N LEU A 10 6.99 -7.93 40.15
CA LEU A 10 5.75 -8.47 39.58
C LEU A 10 4.50 -7.98 40.32
N ASN A 11 4.56 -7.90 41.67
CA ASN A 11 3.46 -7.38 42.46
C ASN A 11 3.24 -5.87 42.22
N ALA A 12 4.30 -5.09 42.04
CA ALA A 12 4.15 -3.67 41.71
C ALA A 12 3.42 -3.46 40.38
N ARG A 13 3.64 -4.37 39.41
CA ARG A 13 2.93 -4.33 38.14
C ARG A 13 1.48 -4.82 38.21
N ALA A 14 1.16 -5.72 39.15
CA ALA A 14 -0.21 -6.21 39.32
C ALA A 14 -1.20 -5.11 39.70
N HIS A 15 -0.73 -4.03 40.30
CA HIS A 15 -1.54 -2.87 40.67
C HIS A 15 -1.78 -1.86 39.54
N LEU A 16 -1.04 -1.95 38.43
CA LEU A 16 -1.22 -1.02 37.29
C LEU A 16 -2.60 -1.11 36.63
N GLY A 17 -3.23 -2.30 36.69
CA GLY A 17 -4.57 -2.52 36.17
C GLY A 17 -5.71 -1.90 37.01
N THR A 18 -5.40 -1.39 38.22
CA THR A 18 -6.37 -0.75 39.11
C THR A 18 -6.30 0.78 39.11
N CYS A 19 -5.27 1.34 38.47
CA CYS A 19 -5.18 2.79 38.29
C CYS A 19 -6.15 3.22 37.20
N ALA A 20 -7.17 4.01 37.55
CA ALA A 20 -7.99 4.65 36.54
C ALA A 20 -7.10 5.59 35.68
N PRO A 21 -7.21 5.54 34.35
CA PRO A 21 -6.46 6.48 33.51
C PRO A 21 -6.79 7.91 33.94
N PRO A 22 -5.80 8.82 33.95
CA PRO A 22 -6.04 10.23 34.29
C PRO A 22 -7.12 10.78 33.36
N ARG A 23 -8.08 11.48 33.93
CA ARG A 23 -9.13 12.16 33.16
C ARG A 23 -8.45 13.13 32.18
N GLY A 24 -8.69 12.96 30.89
CA GLY A 24 -8.12 13.80 29.83
C GLY A 24 -6.85 13.25 29.19
N TYR A 25 -6.54 11.96 29.35
CA TYR A 25 -5.52 11.31 28.53
C TYR A 25 -5.99 11.33 27.06
N LYS A 26 -5.41 12.19 26.25
CA LYS A 26 -5.50 12.06 24.79
C LYS A 26 -4.66 10.86 24.41
N GLU A 27 -5.27 9.89 23.72
CA GLU A 27 -4.53 8.82 23.09
C GLU A 27 -3.42 9.45 22.24
N ALA A 28 -2.21 8.89 22.34
CA ALA A 28 -1.11 9.34 21.51
C ALA A 28 -1.49 9.05 20.05
N GLU A 29 -1.71 10.10 19.28
CA GLU A 29 -2.01 9.99 17.86
C GLU A 29 -0.76 9.47 17.17
N GLU A 30 -0.81 8.25 16.60
CA GLU A 30 0.26 7.73 15.78
C GLU A 30 0.30 8.47 14.43
N GLY A 31 1.50 8.94 14.06
CA GLY A 31 1.68 9.78 12.89
C GLY A 31 1.88 9.02 11.59
N GLY A 32 1.19 9.43 10.57
CA GLY A 32 1.36 8.99 9.19
C GLY A 32 0.26 9.58 8.32
N CYS A 33 0.51 9.73 7.02
CA CYS A 33 -0.52 10.07 6.05
C CYS A 33 -1.02 8.81 5.35
N GLY A 34 -2.34 8.68 5.15
CA GLY A 34 -2.95 7.69 4.29
C GLY A 34 -3.31 8.31 2.94
N VAL A 35 -2.83 7.73 1.86
CA VAL A 35 -3.19 8.15 0.50
C VAL A 35 -3.77 7.00 -0.29
N THR A 36 -4.80 7.29 -1.08
CA THR A 36 -5.42 6.34 -2.00
C THR A 36 -5.81 7.00 -3.29
N GLY A 37 -5.83 6.26 -4.37
CA GLY A 37 -6.35 6.69 -5.64
C GLY A 37 -6.64 5.51 -6.56
N PHE A 38 -7.61 5.69 -7.44
CA PHE A 38 -7.88 4.74 -8.51
C PHE A 38 -8.33 5.45 -9.78
N ALA A 39 -8.04 4.83 -10.92
CA ALA A 39 -8.49 5.22 -12.24
C ALA A 39 -9.20 4.05 -12.90
N CYS A 40 -10.37 4.27 -13.48
CA CYS A 40 -11.18 3.22 -14.08
C CYS A 40 -11.61 3.57 -15.51
N SER A 41 -11.65 2.57 -16.39
CA SER A 41 -12.11 2.71 -17.78
C SER A 41 -13.59 3.08 -17.89
N VAL A 42 -14.37 2.89 -16.83
CA VAL A 42 -15.74 3.39 -16.70
C VAL A 42 -15.82 4.36 -15.53
N PRO A 43 -16.68 5.38 -15.58
CA PRO A 43 -16.92 6.22 -14.42
C PRO A 43 -17.48 5.37 -13.28
N VAL A 44 -16.97 5.58 -12.08
CA VAL A 44 -17.42 4.89 -10.87
C VAL A 44 -17.77 5.88 -9.78
N SER A 45 -18.71 5.49 -8.91
CA SER A 45 -19.27 6.39 -7.91
C SER A 45 -18.29 6.69 -6.78
N GLY A 46 -18.39 7.90 -6.20
CA GLY A 46 -17.56 8.35 -5.10
C GLY A 46 -17.71 7.53 -3.82
N ARG A 47 -18.75 6.68 -3.68
CA ARG A 47 -18.86 5.76 -2.54
C ARG A 47 -17.67 4.80 -2.44
N HIS A 48 -17.04 4.48 -3.56
CA HIS A 48 -15.92 3.54 -3.59
C HIS A 48 -14.60 4.15 -3.07
N ILE A 49 -14.53 5.47 -2.82
CA ILE A 49 -13.41 6.11 -2.14
C ILE A 49 -13.57 6.08 -0.61
N ILE A 50 -14.78 5.83 -0.10
CA ILE A 50 -15.06 5.80 1.35
C ILE A 50 -14.37 4.60 2.00
N GLU A 51 -14.55 3.40 1.45
CA GLU A 51 -14.00 2.17 2.04
C GLU A 51 -12.46 2.21 2.19
N PRO A 52 -11.67 2.55 1.15
CA PRO A 52 -10.22 2.67 1.32
C PRO A 52 -9.83 3.79 2.28
N SER A 53 -10.59 4.89 2.33
CA SER A 53 -10.34 5.97 3.30
C SER A 53 -10.53 5.49 4.73
N VAL A 54 -11.61 4.75 5.01
CA VAL A 54 -11.86 4.13 6.33
C VAL A 54 -10.76 3.14 6.69
N GLN A 55 -10.24 2.37 5.73
CA GLN A 55 -9.12 1.45 5.98
C GLN A 55 -7.85 2.16 6.45
N MET A 56 -7.65 3.40 5.99
CA MET A 56 -6.47 4.20 6.33
C MET A 56 -6.76 5.27 7.39
N HIS A 57 -7.93 5.22 8.03
CA HIS A 57 -8.34 6.19 9.05
C HIS A 57 -7.30 6.34 10.17
N ASN A 58 -6.72 5.25 10.61
CA ASN A 58 -5.68 5.20 11.63
C ASN A 58 -4.32 5.82 11.21
N ARG A 59 -4.12 6.10 9.92
CA ARG A 59 -2.96 6.88 9.44
C ARG A 59 -3.18 8.38 9.47
N GLY A 60 -4.42 8.82 9.66
CA GLY A 60 -4.77 10.22 9.84
C GLY A 60 -5.09 10.55 11.29
N ASN A 61 -5.16 11.83 11.61
CA ASN A 61 -5.56 12.31 12.94
C ASN A 61 -6.82 13.19 12.91
N GLY A 62 -7.58 13.16 11.83
CA GLY A 62 -8.80 13.96 11.67
C GLY A 62 -8.58 15.48 11.53
N LYS A 63 -7.34 15.94 11.37
CA LYS A 63 -7.02 17.38 11.27
C LYS A 63 -7.00 17.89 9.82
N GLY A 64 -7.28 17.02 8.86
CA GLY A 64 -7.43 17.39 7.47
C GLY A 64 -7.65 16.19 6.59
N GLY A 65 -8.77 16.16 5.90
CA GLY A 65 -9.11 15.19 4.87
C GLY A 65 -9.52 15.87 3.58
N GLY A 66 -9.31 15.21 2.48
CA GLY A 66 -9.75 15.74 1.19
C GLY A 66 -9.79 14.70 0.09
N ILE A 67 -10.55 15.05 -0.92
CA ILE A 67 -10.78 14.22 -2.11
C ILE A 67 -10.61 15.09 -3.35
N ALA A 68 -10.03 14.52 -4.40
CA ALA A 68 -10.16 15.07 -5.75
C ALA A 68 -10.72 13.99 -6.69
N ALA A 69 -11.44 14.46 -7.71
CA ALA A 69 -11.97 13.61 -8.76
C ALA A 69 -11.84 14.29 -10.12
N VAL A 70 -11.68 13.46 -11.16
CA VAL A 70 -11.45 13.90 -12.55
C VAL A 70 -12.22 13.01 -13.51
N GLY A 71 -12.75 13.63 -14.58
CA GLY A 71 -13.46 12.88 -15.61
C GLY A 71 -14.90 12.58 -15.23
N PHE A 72 -15.69 13.64 -15.02
CA PHE A 72 -17.10 13.57 -14.63
C PHE A 72 -18.04 13.34 -15.82
N ASP A 73 -19.24 12.90 -15.48
CA ASP A 73 -20.39 12.94 -16.35
C ASP A 73 -21.03 14.34 -16.38
N SER A 74 -21.29 14.88 -17.59
CA SER A 74 -21.81 16.23 -17.77
C SER A 74 -23.22 16.41 -17.19
N VAL A 75 -24.06 15.39 -17.28
CA VAL A 75 -25.45 15.42 -16.78
C VAL A 75 -25.44 15.55 -15.26
N GLN A 76 -24.60 14.79 -14.58
CA GLN A 76 -24.47 14.88 -13.10
C GLN A 76 -23.85 16.21 -12.65
N MET A 77 -23.01 16.82 -13.48
CA MET A 77 -22.44 18.13 -13.19
C MET A 77 -23.42 19.29 -13.47
N GLY A 78 -24.59 19.01 -14.08
CA GLY A 78 -25.62 19.98 -14.38
C GLY A 78 -25.28 20.93 -15.55
N VAL A 79 -24.36 20.51 -16.44
CA VAL A 79 -23.86 21.32 -17.55
C VAL A 79 -23.84 20.52 -18.84
N SER A 80 -23.70 21.20 -19.98
CA SER A 80 -23.48 20.52 -21.25
C SER A 80 -22.09 19.88 -21.30
N ARG A 81 -21.91 18.90 -22.17
CA ARG A 81 -20.61 18.28 -22.41
C ARG A 81 -19.56 19.31 -22.83
N THR A 82 -19.92 20.25 -23.68
CA THR A 82 -19.02 21.33 -24.11
C THR A 82 -18.56 22.19 -22.95
N ILE A 83 -19.47 22.60 -22.06
CA ILE A 83 -19.10 23.36 -20.86
C ILE A 83 -18.15 22.55 -19.97
N LEU A 84 -18.43 21.26 -19.73
CA LEU A 84 -17.61 20.42 -18.89
C LEU A 84 -16.16 20.23 -19.43
N GLU A 85 -16.03 20.11 -20.75
CA GLU A 85 -14.75 19.82 -21.39
C GLU A 85 -13.93 21.10 -21.69
N GLU A 86 -14.59 22.23 -21.98
CA GLU A 86 -13.91 23.46 -22.39
C GLU A 86 -13.75 24.48 -21.29
N ASP A 87 -14.69 24.59 -20.36
CA ASP A 87 -14.66 25.61 -19.32
C ASP A 87 -13.77 25.17 -18.14
N PHE A 88 -13.19 26.16 -17.47
CA PHE A 88 -12.54 25.94 -16.19
C PHE A 88 -13.58 25.79 -15.07
N CYS A 89 -13.46 24.74 -14.28
CA CYS A 89 -14.27 24.49 -13.10
C CYS A 89 -13.62 25.19 -11.89
N LEU A 90 -13.93 26.46 -11.70
CA LEU A 90 -13.42 27.27 -10.59
C LEU A 90 -14.28 27.01 -9.34
N GLN A 91 -13.68 26.37 -8.33
CA GLN A 91 -14.32 26.10 -7.04
C GLN A 91 -13.69 26.97 -5.95
N ILE A 92 -14.52 27.67 -5.22
CA ILE A 92 -14.10 28.57 -4.15
C ILE A 92 -14.71 28.10 -2.83
N SER A 93 -13.85 27.82 -1.87
CA SER A 93 -14.21 27.56 -0.46
C SER A 93 -14.50 28.87 0.22
N LEU A 94 -15.70 29.01 0.75
CA LEU A 94 -16.15 30.18 1.51
C LEU A 94 -16.18 29.83 3.00
N LEU A 95 -15.17 30.28 3.72
CA LEU A 95 -15.11 30.15 5.18
C LEU A 95 -15.98 31.21 5.86
N ASP A 96 -16.11 32.35 5.18
CA ASP A 96 -17.03 33.43 5.46
C ASP A 96 -17.87 33.68 4.21
N GLU A 97 -19.10 33.22 4.21
CA GLU A 97 -20.01 33.34 3.06
C GLU A 97 -20.33 34.82 2.72
N THR A 98 -20.15 35.73 3.63
CA THR A 98 -20.42 37.18 3.43
C THR A 98 -19.45 37.85 2.46
N VAL A 99 -18.30 37.24 2.19
CA VAL A 99 -17.29 37.79 1.25
C VAL A 99 -17.68 37.54 -0.22
N ARG A 100 -18.61 36.64 -0.51
CA ARG A 100 -18.97 36.23 -1.87
C ARG A 100 -19.27 37.40 -2.81
N PRO A 101 -20.15 38.38 -2.47
CA PRO A 101 -20.46 39.50 -3.38
C PRO A 101 -19.22 40.32 -3.74
N GLU A 102 -18.36 40.60 -2.75
CA GLU A 102 -17.13 41.35 -2.96
C GLU A 102 -16.14 40.57 -3.85
N LEU A 103 -15.97 39.27 -3.58
CA LEU A 103 -15.10 38.37 -4.32
C LEU A 103 -15.56 38.25 -5.78
N GLU A 104 -16.86 38.06 -6.01
CA GLU A 104 -17.44 37.99 -7.37
C GLU A 104 -17.22 39.30 -8.15
N LEU A 105 -17.44 40.43 -7.50
CA LEU A 105 -17.27 41.75 -8.13
C LEU A 105 -15.81 42.01 -8.54
N LYS A 106 -14.83 41.51 -7.78
CA LYS A 106 -13.40 41.75 -8.03
C LYS A 106 -12.77 40.72 -8.95
N PHE A 107 -13.09 39.45 -8.81
CA PHE A 107 -12.32 38.35 -9.41
C PHE A 107 -13.13 37.52 -10.44
N ILE A 108 -14.46 37.53 -10.37
CA ILE A 108 -15.30 36.69 -11.25
C ILE A 108 -15.94 37.50 -12.35
N ARG A 109 -16.86 38.40 -12.00
CA ARG A 109 -17.71 39.14 -12.99
C ARG A 109 -16.95 40.01 -13.97
N PRO A 110 -15.85 40.68 -13.59
CA PRO A 110 -15.09 41.48 -14.55
C PRO A 110 -14.29 40.63 -15.54
N ASN A 111 -13.83 39.45 -15.11
CA ASN A 111 -12.82 38.65 -15.81
C ASN A 111 -13.42 37.53 -16.67
N PHE A 112 -14.54 36.95 -16.25
CA PHE A 112 -15.05 35.74 -16.81
C PHE A 112 -16.45 35.88 -17.42
N ARG A 113 -16.67 35.14 -18.50
CA ARG A 113 -17.98 34.66 -18.89
C ARG A 113 -18.29 33.45 -18.00
N VAL A 114 -19.39 33.51 -17.27
CA VAL A 114 -19.85 32.44 -16.39
C VAL A 114 -20.96 31.69 -17.10
N ASP A 115 -20.71 30.45 -17.49
CA ASP A 115 -21.68 29.61 -18.22
C ASP A 115 -22.59 28.81 -17.27
N HIS A 116 -22.08 28.48 -16.06
CA HIS A 116 -22.91 27.91 -15.00
C HIS A 116 -22.29 28.24 -13.62
N GLU A 117 -23.16 28.38 -12.61
CA GLU A 117 -22.71 28.59 -11.24
C GLU A 117 -23.71 27.99 -10.22
N GLY A 118 -23.21 27.57 -9.08
CA GLY A 118 -24.03 27.06 -7.99
C GLY A 118 -23.23 26.63 -6.78
N PHE A 119 -23.89 26.61 -5.62
CA PHE A 119 -23.32 25.96 -4.45
C PHE A 119 -23.33 24.45 -4.61
N LEU A 120 -22.30 23.80 -4.07
CA LEU A 120 -22.32 22.36 -3.91
C LEU A 120 -23.35 21.94 -2.86
N GLU A 121 -24.05 20.85 -3.14
CA GLU A 121 -24.95 20.24 -2.18
C GLU A 121 -24.19 19.66 -1.00
N THR A 122 -24.77 19.81 0.19
CA THR A 122 -24.24 19.27 1.44
C THR A 122 -25.34 18.56 2.22
N VAL A 123 -24.99 17.84 3.27
CA VAL A 123 -25.95 17.42 4.28
C VAL A 123 -26.50 18.65 5.01
N ASP A 124 -27.71 18.55 5.52
CA ASP A 124 -28.39 19.69 6.18
C ASP A 124 -27.72 20.07 7.50
N ASP A 125 -27.36 19.09 8.31
CA ASP A 125 -26.56 19.29 9.54
C ASP A 125 -25.27 18.45 9.46
N TYR A 126 -24.13 19.13 9.55
CA TYR A 126 -22.82 18.45 9.52
C TYR A 126 -22.64 17.42 10.66
N ARG A 127 -23.39 17.56 11.75
CA ARG A 127 -23.39 16.63 12.89
C ARG A 127 -24.01 15.27 12.56
N ASP A 128 -24.76 15.17 11.46
CA ASP A 128 -25.28 13.91 10.95
C ASP A 128 -24.15 13.03 10.32
N VAL A 129 -23.00 13.65 10.03
CA VAL A 129 -21.80 12.91 9.58
C VAL A 129 -21.03 12.41 10.81
N PRO A 130 -20.91 11.08 11.02
CA PRO A 130 -20.30 10.54 12.23
C PRO A 130 -18.86 11.04 12.45
N GLY A 131 -18.59 11.56 13.64
CA GLY A 131 -17.24 12.02 14.03
C GLY A 131 -16.78 13.34 13.40
N LEU A 132 -17.60 14.03 12.63
CA LEU A 132 -17.26 15.34 12.07
C LEU A 132 -17.44 16.42 13.14
N GLU A 133 -16.33 17.00 13.61
CA GLU A 133 -16.31 17.95 14.75
C GLU A 133 -16.58 19.40 14.34
N MET A 134 -16.28 19.77 13.10
CA MET A 134 -16.38 21.15 12.61
C MET A 134 -17.21 21.22 11.33
N LYS A 135 -18.06 22.25 11.22
CA LYS A 135 -18.80 22.52 9.99
C LYS A 135 -17.82 22.78 8.83
N PRO A 136 -17.86 22.01 7.76
CA PRO A 136 -17.06 22.30 6.57
C PRO A 136 -17.50 23.59 5.88
N PRO A 137 -16.61 24.21 5.07
CA PRO A 137 -16.94 25.43 4.36
C PRO A 137 -18.00 25.21 3.27
N ALA A 138 -18.79 26.22 2.97
CA ALA A 138 -19.59 26.26 1.77
C ALA A 138 -18.69 26.36 0.54
N VAL A 139 -19.04 25.65 -0.54
CA VAL A 139 -18.27 25.66 -1.77
C VAL A 139 -19.13 26.19 -2.92
N MET A 140 -18.66 27.28 -3.51
CA MET A 140 -19.26 27.85 -4.72
C MET A 140 -18.48 27.38 -5.94
N ARG A 141 -19.19 26.85 -6.94
CA ARG A 141 -18.63 26.35 -8.20
C ARG A 141 -19.07 27.21 -9.36
N TYR A 142 -18.11 27.58 -10.21
CA TYR A 142 -18.33 28.32 -11.43
C TYR A 142 -17.71 27.56 -12.61
N PHE A 143 -18.44 27.45 -13.72
CA PHE A 143 -17.87 27.06 -15.01
C PHE A 143 -17.63 28.33 -15.80
N VAL A 144 -16.36 28.58 -16.17
CA VAL A 144 -15.93 29.89 -16.66
C VAL A 144 -14.98 29.80 -17.84
N ARG A 145 -15.06 30.81 -18.71
CA ARG A 145 -14.06 31.15 -19.73
C ARG A 145 -13.62 32.59 -19.54
N VAL A 146 -12.36 32.89 -19.82
CA VAL A 146 -11.87 34.27 -19.77
C VAL A 146 -12.48 35.10 -20.89
N LYS A 147 -12.96 36.30 -20.56
CA LYS A 147 -13.50 37.22 -21.59
C LYS A 147 -12.42 37.63 -22.59
N SER A 148 -12.73 37.70 -23.88
CA SER A 148 -11.77 37.98 -24.94
C SER A 148 -11.01 39.29 -24.75
N GLU A 149 -11.73 40.35 -24.32
CA GLU A 149 -11.12 41.65 -24.03
C GLU A 149 -10.17 41.64 -22.84
N VAL A 150 -10.42 40.78 -21.84
CA VAL A 150 -9.54 40.58 -20.71
C VAL A 150 -8.29 39.85 -21.15
N LEU A 151 -8.47 38.81 -21.95
CA LEU A 151 -7.38 37.97 -22.44
C LEU A 151 -6.43 38.77 -23.34
N GLU A 152 -6.96 39.59 -24.26
CA GLU A 152 -6.16 40.46 -25.09
C GLU A 152 -5.36 41.49 -24.29
N ARG A 153 -5.99 42.12 -23.30
CA ARG A 153 -5.34 43.06 -22.41
C ARG A 153 -4.21 42.39 -21.64
N PHE A 154 -4.51 41.24 -20.99
CA PHE A 154 -3.55 40.49 -20.23
C PHE A 154 -2.37 40.03 -21.07
N SER A 155 -2.63 39.53 -22.27
CA SER A 155 -1.58 39.12 -23.21
C SER A 155 -0.61 40.27 -23.51
N LYS A 156 -1.12 41.48 -23.79
CA LYS A 156 -0.29 42.70 -24.06
C LYS A 156 0.48 43.16 -22.82
N GLU A 157 -0.21 43.22 -21.66
CA GLU A 157 0.41 43.68 -20.41
C GLU A 157 1.52 42.74 -19.91
N ARG A 158 1.43 41.44 -20.19
CA ARG A 158 2.39 40.41 -19.79
C ARG A 158 3.37 40.00 -20.92
N HIS A 159 3.26 40.60 -22.09
CA HIS A 159 4.09 40.27 -23.27
C HIS A 159 3.99 38.80 -23.69
N LEU A 160 2.78 38.27 -23.70
CA LEU A 160 2.48 36.86 -23.99
C LEU A 160 1.93 36.63 -25.40
N GLU A 161 1.95 37.63 -26.26
CA GLU A 161 1.32 37.62 -27.60
C GLU A 161 1.87 36.53 -28.53
N LYS A 162 3.01 35.94 -28.19
CA LYS A 162 3.62 34.85 -28.96
C LYS A 162 3.13 33.46 -28.54
N LEU A 163 2.42 33.36 -27.43
CA LEU A 163 1.88 32.09 -26.94
C LEU A 163 0.52 31.79 -27.60
N PRO A 164 0.12 30.49 -27.70
CA PRO A 164 -1.23 30.10 -28.06
C PRO A 164 -2.26 30.65 -27.06
N LEU A 165 -3.48 30.93 -27.55
CA LEU A 165 -4.53 31.54 -26.71
C LEU A 165 -4.92 30.69 -25.51
N ASP A 166 -4.95 29.38 -25.65
CA ASP A 166 -5.20 28.44 -24.56
C ASP A 166 -4.16 28.57 -23.45
N LYS A 167 -2.88 28.73 -23.79
CA LYS A 167 -1.80 28.94 -22.81
C LYS A 167 -1.89 30.28 -22.11
N ILE A 168 -2.36 31.31 -22.79
CA ILE A 168 -2.61 32.63 -22.21
C ILE A 168 -3.79 32.57 -21.24
N GLU A 169 -4.86 31.85 -21.62
CA GLU A 169 -6.04 31.64 -20.79
C GLU A 169 -5.69 30.83 -19.51
N GLU A 170 -4.91 29.75 -19.64
CA GLU A 170 -4.41 28.95 -18.51
C GLU A 170 -3.61 29.81 -17.52
N GLU A 171 -2.71 30.65 -18.04
CA GLU A 171 -1.91 31.55 -17.20
C GLU A 171 -2.79 32.60 -16.50
N PHE A 172 -3.77 33.16 -17.20
CA PHE A 172 -4.72 34.10 -16.59
C PHE A 172 -5.51 33.46 -15.45
N ILE A 173 -6.07 32.27 -15.64
CA ILE A 173 -6.80 31.53 -14.61
C ILE A 173 -5.94 31.30 -13.39
N TYR A 174 -4.71 30.83 -13.60
CA TYR A 174 -3.75 30.58 -12.53
C TYR A 174 -3.46 31.87 -11.74
N GLN A 175 -3.12 32.97 -12.42
CA GLN A 175 -2.80 34.23 -11.76
C GLN A 175 -4.02 34.85 -11.06
N ASN A 176 -5.21 34.78 -11.65
CA ASN A 176 -6.44 35.28 -11.01
C ASN A 176 -6.76 34.51 -9.72
N SER A 177 -6.59 33.18 -9.74
CA SER A 177 -6.79 32.34 -8.57
C SER A 177 -5.74 32.62 -7.49
N PHE A 178 -4.50 32.85 -7.86
CA PHE A 178 -3.44 33.24 -6.95
C PHE A 178 -3.75 34.59 -6.27
N GLN A 179 -4.16 35.61 -7.05
CA GLN A 179 -4.53 36.92 -6.52
C GLN A 179 -5.75 36.88 -5.60
N LEU A 180 -6.74 36.04 -5.94
CA LEU A 180 -7.90 35.79 -5.07
C LEU A 180 -7.45 35.17 -3.74
N ASN A 181 -6.62 34.14 -3.79
CA ASN A 181 -6.08 33.53 -2.59
C ASN A 181 -5.29 34.55 -1.75
N GLN A 182 -4.43 35.34 -2.38
CA GLN A 182 -3.66 36.36 -1.69
C GLN A 182 -4.54 37.44 -1.00
N ALA A 183 -5.68 37.77 -1.61
CA ALA A 183 -6.59 38.79 -1.07
C ALA A 183 -7.45 38.27 0.10
N TYR A 184 -7.83 36.98 0.11
CA TYR A 184 -8.79 36.45 1.07
C TYR A 184 -8.23 35.36 1.99
N TYR A 185 -6.98 34.95 1.81
CA TYR A 185 -6.39 33.87 2.61
C TYR A 185 -4.99 34.23 3.08
N SER A 186 -4.78 34.14 4.38
CA SER A 186 -3.45 34.18 4.99
C SER A 186 -3.25 32.98 5.90
N SER A 187 -2.28 32.14 5.64
CA SER A 187 -1.99 30.95 6.47
C SER A 187 -1.76 31.28 7.95
N LEU A 188 -1.14 32.42 8.23
CA LEU A 188 -0.85 32.90 9.59
C LEU A 188 -1.79 34.02 10.07
N GLY A 189 -2.75 34.41 9.24
CA GLY A 189 -3.69 35.49 9.53
C GLY A 189 -5.14 35.13 9.24
N GLU A 190 -5.88 36.12 8.72
CA GLU A 190 -7.29 35.95 8.38
C GLU A 190 -7.51 35.00 7.21
N LYS A 191 -8.54 34.18 7.28
CA LYS A 191 -8.92 33.18 6.32
C LYS A 191 -10.41 33.28 6.03
N ARG A 192 -10.78 33.91 4.92
CA ARG A 192 -12.17 34.15 4.54
C ARG A 192 -12.63 33.30 3.36
N ALA A 193 -11.77 33.13 2.35
CA ALA A 193 -12.03 32.29 1.19
C ALA A 193 -10.73 31.86 0.53
N PHE A 194 -10.77 30.75 -0.24
CA PHE A 194 -9.68 30.31 -1.08
C PHE A 194 -10.15 29.42 -2.22
N VAL A 195 -9.37 29.35 -3.31
CA VAL A 195 -9.63 28.49 -4.46
C VAL A 195 -9.27 27.05 -4.11
N LEU A 196 -10.22 26.14 -4.29
CA LEU A 196 -10.05 24.69 -4.13
C LEU A 196 -9.51 24.07 -5.41
N SER A 197 -10.12 24.40 -6.55
CA SER A 197 -9.70 23.96 -7.88
C SER A 197 -10.05 25.00 -8.93
N HIS A 198 -9.32 24.95 -10.04
CA HIS A 198 -9.54 25.83 -11.18
C HIS A 198 -9.20 25.12 -12.49
N GLY A 199 -9.08 23.79 -12.50
CA GLY A 199 -8.80 22.98 -13.68
C GLY A 199 -10.07 22.66 -14.47
N ARG A 200 -9.89 22.03 -15.64
CA ARG A 200 -11.00 21.54 -16.48
C ARG A 200 -11.39 20.12 -16.05
N ASN A 201 -12.70 19.86 -15.98
CA ASN A 201 -13.26 18.55 -15.66
C ASN A 201 -12.63 17.91 -14.40
N MET A 202 -12.44 18.72 -13.37
CA MET A 202 -11.78 18.38 -12.11
C MET A 202 -12.45 19.04 -10.92
N MET A 203 -12.46 18.37 -9.78
CA MET A 203 -13.00 18.89 -8.52
C MET A 203 -12.09 18.51 -7.36
N ILE A 204 -11.94 19.46 -6.40
CA ILE A 204 -11.26 19.22 -5.13
C ILE A 204 -12.15 19.67 -3.97
N LEU A 205 -12.24 18.84 -2.93
CA LEU A 205 -12.96 19.17 -1.69
C LEU A 205 -12.10 18.83 -0.48
N LYS A 206 -12.09 19.70 0.51
CA LYS A 206 -11.25 19.59 1.70
C LYS A 206 -12.01 20.02 2.95
N ILE A 207 -11.75 19.33 4.05
CA ILE A 207 -12.33 19.65 5.36
C ILE A 207 -11.28 19.52 6.47
N VAL A 208 -11.62 20.00 7.67
CA VAL A 208 -11.03 19.51 8.91
C VAL A 208 -11.82 18.29 9.31
N GLY A 209 -11.24 17.10 9.13
CA GLY A 209 -11.90 15.82 9.27
C GLY A 209 -11.17 14.75 8.45
N TYR A 210 -11.82 13.65 8.22
CA TYR A 210 -11.32 12.54 7.41
C TYR A 210 -11.87 12.56 5.98
N ALA A 211 -11.21 11.89 5.05
CA ALA A 211 -11.62 11.89 3.64
C ALA A 211 -13.00 11.24 3.42
N GLU A 212 -13.35 10.17 4.14
CA GLU A 212 -14.68 9.57 4.08
C GLU A 212 -15.77 10.56 4.49
N GLN A 213 -15.48 11.46 5.45
CA GLN A 213 -16.39 12.52 5.87
C GLN A 213 -16.58 13.59 4.78
N VAL A 214 -15.54 13.84 3.94
CA VAL A 214 -15.68 14.69 2.74
C VAL A 214 -16.73 14.12 1.81
N ALA A 215 -16.62 12.83 1.49
CA ALA A 215 -17.55 12.15 0.59
C ALA A 215 -18.98 12.19 1.13
N GLN A 216 -19.16 11.94 2.42
CA GLN A 216 -20.46 11.95 3.08
C GLN A 216 -21.06 13.37 3.16
N TYR A 217 -20.27 14.37 3.60
CA TYR A 217 -20.76 15.73 3.79
C TYR A 217 -21.19 16.40 2.47
N TYR A 218 -20.38 16.29 1.42
CA TYR A 218 -20.67 16.86 0.11
C TYR A 218 -21.41 15.89 -0.82
N LYS A 219 -22.03 14.83 -0.28
CA LYS A 219 -22.91 13.88 -1.01
C LYS A 219 -22.26 13.30 -2.28
N LEU A 220 -20.98 12.93 -2.18
CA LEU A 220 -20.23 12.42 -3.34
C LEU A 220 -20.52 10.95 -3.66
N GLU A 221 -21.27 10.23 -2.80
CA GLU A 221 -21.47 8.78 -2.94
C GLU A 221 -22.07 8.36 -4.29
N ASN A 222 -22.84 9.22 -4.93
CA ASN A 222 -23.47 8.94 -6.20
C ASN A 222 -22.85 9.70 -7.38
N LEU A 223 -21.86 10.54 -7.13
CA LEU A 223 -21.16 11.28 -8.17
C LEU A 223 -20.20 10.33 -8.90
N MET A 224 -20.28 10.31 -10.24
CA MET A 224 -19.50 9.40 -11.09
C MET A 224 -18.29 10.13 -11.67
N ALA A 225 -17.09 9.51 -11.55
CA ALA A 225 -15.88 10.02 -12.17
C ALA A 225 -14.95 8.87 -12.57
N HIS A 226 -14.04 9.14 -13.51
CA HIS A 226 -13.04 8.15 -13.94
C HIS A 226 -11.87 7.99 -12.98
N VAL A 227 -11.45 9.08 -12.33
CA VAL A 227 -10.30 9.09 -11.40
C VAL A 227 -10.73 9.68 -10.07
N TRP A 228 -10.35 9.02 -8.99
CA TRP A 228 -10.55 9.46 -7.62
C TRP A 228 -9.23 9.39 -6.87
N ILE A 229 -8.92 10.41 -6.07
CA ILE A 229 -7.82 10.39 -5.08
C ILE A 229 -8.31 10.93 -3.75
N ALA A 230 -7.78 10.39 -2.65
CA ALA A 230 -8.11 10.83 -1.30
C ALA A 230 -6.89 10.83 -0.38
N HIS A 231 -6.97 11.65 0.66
CA HIS A 231 -5.90 11.83 1.63
C HIS A 231 -6.44 11.92 3.04
N GLN A 232 -5.81 11.16 3.95
CA GLN A 232 -5.94 11.25 5.39
C GLN A 232 -4.68 11.92 5.96
N ARG A 233 -4.84 13.08 6.58
CA ARG A 233 -3.69 13.90 6.99
C ARG A 233 -3.21 13.59 8.40
N TYR A 234 -1.88 13.55 8.52
CA TYR A 234 -1.14 13.85 9.73
C TYR A 234 -0.31 15.13 9.52
N PRO A 235 -0.50 16.21 10.28
CA PRO A 235 0.26 17.45 10.09
C PRO A 235 1.71 17.27 10.57
N THR A 236 2.64 17.21 9.65
CA THR A 236 4.09 17.13 9.95
C THR A 236 4.72 18.50 10.13
N LYS A 237 4.30 19.50 9.34
CA LYS A 237 4.77 20.89 9.41
C LYS A 237 3.59 21.86 9.37
N GLY A 238 3.67 22.90 10.19
CA GLY A 238 2.66 23.94 10.27
C GLY A 238 1.48 23.59 11.19
N ARG A 239 0.99 24.59 11.95
CA ARG A 239 -0.19 24.48 12.82
C ARG A 239 -1.49 24.70 12.05
N VAL A 240 -1.57 24.26 10.80
CA VAL A 240 -2.69 24.61 9.93
C VAL A 240 -3.78 23.54 10.04
N TRP A 241 -4.47 23.51 11.16
CA TRP A 241 -5.72 22.76 11.31
C TRP A 241 -6.84 23.57 10.65
N HIS A 242 -6.84 23.51 9.31
CA HIS A 242 -7.70 24.38 8.52
C HIS A 242 -7.91 23.71 7.14
N PRO A 243 -9.09 23.80 6.52
CA PRO A 243 -9.34 23.19 5.22
C PRO A 243 -8.31 23.58 4.14
N GLY A 244 -7.83 24.84 4.14
CA GLY A 244 -6.80 25.30 3.21
C GLY A 244 -5.48 24.53 3.31
N GLY A 245 -5.13 24.02 4.50
CA GLY A 245 -3.93 23.23 4.71
C GLY A 245 -4.10 21.72 4.43
N ALA A 246 -5.32 21.23 4.20
CA ALA A 246 -5.57 19.85 3.87
C ALA A 246 -5.22 19.54 2.40
N HIS A 247 -4.92 18.29 2.08
CA HIS A 247 -4.73 17.82 0.72
C HIS A 247 -6.08 17.41 0.09
N PRO A 248 -6.20 17.31 -1.24
CA PRO A 248 -5.24 17.60 -2.30
C PRO A 248 -4.97 19.10 -2.52
N PHE A 249 -3.84 19.42 -3.16
CA PHE A 249 -3.56 20.75 -3.70
C PHE A 249 -3.63 20.74 -5.23
N ILE A 250 -3.92 21.92 -5.81
CA ILE A 250 -4.12 22.11 -7.23
C ILE A 250 -2.92 22.82 -7.87
N GLY A 251 -2.45 22.34 -9.03
CA GLY A 251 -1.68 23.08 -10.00
C GLY A 251 -2.63 23.87 -10.91
N LEU A 252 -2.74 23.49 -12.17
CA LEU A 252 -3.86 23.93 -13.02
C LEU A 252 -4.81 22.77 -13.31
N ASP A 253 -4.35 21.77 -14.05
CA ASP A 253 -5.14 20.60 -14.45
C ASP A 253 -4.69 19.32 -13.70
N GLU A 254 -3.98 19.47 -12.60
CA GLU A 254 -3.54 18.38 -11.73
C GLU A 254 -3.81 18.66 -10.25
N ALA A 255 -4.35 17.65 -9.57
CA ALA A 255 -4.53 17.60 -8.13
C ALA A 255 -3.56 16.59 -7.53
N LEU A 256 -2.82 17.00 -6.48
CA LEU A 256 -1.78 16.19 -5.86
C LEU A 256 -2.06 15.93 -4.39
N VAL A 257 -1.93 14.67 -3.97
CA VAL A 257 -1.81 14.27 -2.58
C VAL A 257 -0.41 13.73 -2.31
N HIS A 258 0.09 13.97 -1.10
CA HIS A 258 1.44 13.66 -0.69
C HIS A 258 1.41 12.82 0.59
N ASN A 259 2.21 11.75 0.62
CA ASN A 259 2.49 10.98 1.83
C ASN A 259 3.98 11.09 2.14
N GLY A 260 4.33 11.78 3.22
CA GLY A 260 5.70 11.97 3.65
C GLY A 260 6.03 13.41 4.04
N ASP A 261 7.31 13.76 3.97
CA ASP A 261 7.83 15.07 4.37
C ASP A 261 9.07 15.44 3.56
N PHE A 262 9.25 16.73 3.27
CA PHE A 262 10.46 17.25 2.61
C PHE A 262 11.50 17.67 3.64
N ALA A 263 12.66 17.04 3.61
CA ALA A 263 13.81 17.48 4.38
C ALA A 263 14.30 18.88 3.91
N ASN A 264 14.22 19.15 2.61
CA ASN A 264 14.71 20.36 1.96
C ASN A 264 13.60 21.37 1.60
N TYR A 265 12.49 21.41 2.33
CA TYR A 265 11.33 22.27 2.08
C TYR A 265 11.69 23.73 1.72
N TYR A 266 12.60 24.34 2.49
CA TYR A 266 13.00 25.74 2.24
C TYR A 266 13.78 25.91 0.94
N SER A 267 14.62 24.95 0.55
CA SER A 267 15.34 24.98 -0.71
C SER A 267 14.38 24.95 -1.90
N VAL A 268 13.40 24.06 -1.88
CA VAL A 268 12.41 23.93 -2.95
C VAL A 268 11.48 25.15 -2.99
N THR A 269 11.09 25.69 -1.83
CA THR A 269 10.30 26.93 -1.76
C THR A 269 11.06 28.10 -2.37
N GLU A 270 12.34 28.25 -2.07
CA GLU A 270 13.17 29.32 -2.61
C GLU A 270 13.42 29.15 -4.11
N TYR A 271 13.58 27.91 -4.59
CA TYR A 271 13.64 27.58 -6.01
C TYR A 271 12.40 28.09 -6.78
N LEU A 272 11.20 27.88 -6.21
CA LEU A 272 9.94 28.40 -6.77
C LEU A 272 9.88 29.92 -6.74
N ARG A 273 10.26 30.56 -5.62
CA ARG A 273 10.24 32.03 -5.47
C ARG A 273 11.14 32.73 -6.50
N GLN A 274 12.29 32.17 -6.79
CA GLN A 274 13.20 32.69 -7.84
C GLN A 274 12.58 32.63 -9.25
N ARG A 275 11.48 31.88 -9.40
CA ARG A 275 10.70 31.75 -10.65
C ARG A 275 9.34 32.44 -10.57
N ASN A 276 9.20 33.35 -9.60
CA ASN A 276 7.96 34.08 -9.31
C ASN A 276 6.74 33.20 -8.97
N VAL A 277 6.97 32.02 -8.43
CA VAL A 277 5.93 31.12 -7.89
C VAL A 277 5.98 31.17 -6.37
N PHE A 278 4.88 31.59 -5.73
CA PHE A 278 4.85 31.86 -4.29
C PHE A 278 3.83 30.95 -3.58
N PRO A 279 4.27 29.98 -2.76
CA PRO A 279 3.37 29.21 -1.93
C PRO A 279 2.64 30.09 -0.90
N LEU A 280 1.33 29.89 -0.73
CA LEU A 280 0.48 30.68 0.17
C LEU A 280 -0.02 29.86 1.38
N PHE A 281 -0.13 28.53 1.23
CA PHE A 281 -0.69 27.65 2.27
C PHE A 281 0.40 27.08 3.19
N LEU A 282 1.66 27.30 2.89
CA LEU A 282 2.84 26.93 3.70
C LEU A 282 2.93 25.42 4.01
N THR A 283 2.57 24.58 3.05
CA THR A 283 2.69 23.14 3.14
C THR A 283 3.63 22.61 2.06
N ASP A 284 4.31 21.49 2.36
CA ASP A 284 5.16 20.80 1.38
C ASP A 284 4.36 20.26 0.19
N THR A 285 3.11 19.88 0.40
CA THR A 285 2.22 19.42 -0.68
C THR A 285 1.84 20.54 -1.65
N GLU A 286 1.59 21.75 -1.17
CA GLU A 286 1.44 22.91 -2.07
C GLU A 286 2.70 23.11 -2.90
N VAL A 287 3.86 23.09 -2.25
CA VAL A 287 5.16 23.23 -2.93
C VAL A 287 5.35 22.13 -3.98
N SER A 288 4.96 20.89 -3.67
CA SER A 288 5.04 19.74 -4.60
C SER A 288 4.25 19.97 -5.88
N VAL A 289 2.97 20.36 -5.75
CA VAL A 289 2.12 20.56 -6.93
C VAL A 289 2.57 21.78 -7.73
N LEU A 290 3.08 22.81 -7.08
CA LEU A 290 3.61 24.00 -7.77
C LEU A 290 4.88 23.68 -8.54
N VAL A 291 5.76 22.80 -8.03
CA VAL A 291 6.92 22.32 -8.81
C VAL A 291 6.46 21.49 -9.99
N PHE A 292 5.49 20.60 -9.79
CA PHE A 292 4.93 19.79 -10.88
C PHE A 292 4.31 20.69 -11.96
N ASP A 293 3.44 21.63 -11.59
CA ASP A 293 2.82 22.60 -12.51
C ASP A 293 3.86 23.44 -13.27
N LEU A 294 4.89 23.92 -12.58
CA LEU A 294 5.99 24.66 -13.20
C LEU A 294 6.68 23.86 -14.31
N LEU A 295 7.01 22.59 -14.01
CA LEU A 295 7.67 21.72 -14.97
C LEU A 295 6.75 21.31 -16.12
N ASN A 296 5.48 21.02 -15.79
CA ASN A 296 4.46 20.57 -16.75
C ASN A 296 3.93 21.71 -17.62
N ARG A 297 3.27 22.68 -16.99
CA ARG A 297 2.54 23.75 -17.69
C ARG A 297 3.45 24.85 -18.23
N VAL A 298 4.42 25.31 -17.41
CA VAL A 298 5.27 26.46 -17.78
C VAL A 298 6.45 26.01 -18.64
N TYR A 299 7.16 24.93 -18.26
CA TYR A 299 8.31 24.45 -19.02
C TYR A 299 7.96 23.45 -20.11
N GLY A 300 6.77 22.85 -20.07
CA GLY A 300 6.31 21.90 -21.08
C GLY A 300 7.13 20.59 -21.10
N TYR A 301 7.67 20.15 -19.96
CA TYR A 301 8.44 18.93 -19.89
C TYR A 301 7.54 17.72 -20.08
N PRO A 302 7.99 16.69 -20.83
CA PRO A 302 7.31 15.39 -20.83
C PRO A 302 7.37 14.74 -19.44
N LEU A 303 6.40 13.89 -19.12
CA LEU A 303 6.32 13.25 -17.79
C LEU A 303 7.61 12.51 -17.38
N GLU A 304 8.30 11.86 -18.31
CA GLU A 304 9.60 11.22 -18.05
C GLU A 304 10.58 12.20 -17.41
N TYR A 305 10.66 13.44 -17.94
CA TYR A 305 11.59 14.47 -17.46
C TYR A 305 11.12 15.13 -16.17
N ILE A 306 9.80 15.25 -15.98
CA ILE A 306 9.24 15.72 -14.71
C ILE A 306 9.54 14.69 -13.61
N ILE A 307 9.35 13.41 -13.88
CA ILE A 307 9.67 12.34 -12.91
C ILE A 307 11.17 12.33 -12.61
N GLU A 308 12.04 12.51 -13.63
CA GLU A 308 13.49 12.62 -13.41
C GLU A 308 13.87 13.84 -12.57
N ALA A 309 13.17 14.96 -12.74
CA ALA A 309 13.41 16.17 -11.97
C ALA A 309 12.99 16.03 -10.50
N LEU A 310 11.91 15.26 -10.23
CA LEU A 310 11.36 15.06 -8.89
C LEU A 310 12.04 13.87 -8.16
N ALA A 311 12.21 12.76 -8.86
CA ALA A 311 12.82 11.53 -8.38
C ALA A 311 13.97 11.11 -9.29
N PRO A 312 15.14 11.74 -9.14
CA PRO A 312 16.27 11.55 -10.04
C PRO A 312 16.76 10.09 -10.02
N THR A 313 17.22 9.62 -11.17
CA THR A 313 17.84 8.29 -11.27
C THR A 313 19.05 8.23 -10.35
N THR A 314 19.10 7.21 -9.49
CA THR A 314 20.18 7.04 -8.50
C THR A 314 21.51 6.76 -9.18
N GLU A 315 22.62 7.07 -8.53
CA GLU A 315 23.96 6.88 -9.09
C GLU A 315 24.18 5.43 -9.56
N MET A 316 23.75 4.47 -8.74
CA MET A 316 23.85 3.03 -9.04
C MET A 316 23.05 2.62 -10.27
N ASP A 317 21.90 3.25 -10.50
CA ASP A 317 21.04 2.95 -11.65
C ASP A 317 21.42 3.73 -12.91
N PHE A 318 22.14 4.84 -12.73
CA PHE A 318 22.45 5.79 -13.81
C PHE A 318 23.30 5.17 -14.93
N ASP A 319 24.26 4.31 -14.58
CA ASP A 319 25.15 3.67 -15.55
C ASP A 319 24.42 2.60 -16.40
N HIS A 320 23.27 2.14 -15.97
CA HIS A 320 22.41 1.23 -16.75
C HIS A 320 21.55 1.95 -17.80
N LEU A 321 21.49 3.28 -17.78
CA LEU A 321 20.77 4.07 -18.77
C LEU A 321 21.56 4.15 -20.08
N THR A 322 20.85 4.39 -21.19
CA THR A 322 21.50 4.71 -22.47
C THR A 322 22.28 6.02 -22.40
N SER A 323 23.37 6.13 -23.15
CA SER A 323 24.20 7.35 -23.18
C SER A 323 23.42 8.63 -23.52
N GLU A 324 22.35 8.51 -24.32
CA GLU A 324 21.46 9.63 -24.62
C GLU A 324 20.67 10.08 -23.39
N LYS A 325 20.04 9.14 -22.66
CA LYS A 325 19.33 9.43 -21.42
C LYS A 325 20.27 9.98 -20.35
N GLN A 326 21.44 9.38 -20.18
CA GLN A 326 22.46 9.88 -19.23
C GLN A 326 22.79 11.35 -19.49
N ARG A 327 22.98 11.76 -20.75
CA ARG A 327 23.28 13.14 -21.10
C ARG A 327 22.12 14.08 -20.75
N VAL A 328 20.89 13.73 -21.08
CA VAL A 328 19.71 14.55 -20.79
C VAL A 328 19.46 14.63 -19.28
N TYR A 329 19.51 13.49 -18.59
CA TYR A 329 19.23 13.42 -17.16
C TYR A 329 20.25 14.17 -16.32
N ARG A 330 21.56 14.16 -16.69
CA ARG A 330 22.55 15.02 -16.04
C ARG A 330 22.17 16.49 -16.11
N GLN A 331 21.62 16.97 -17.25
CA GLN A 331 21.19 18.36 -17.37
C GLN A 331 19.96 18.63 -16.49
N ILE A 332 19.00 17.73 -16.46
CA ILE A 332 17.81 17.84 -15.60
C ILE A 332 18.24 17.90 -14.14
N GLN A 333 19.02 16.93 -13.67
CA GLN A 333 19.51 16.85 -12.30
C GLN A 333 20.30 18.10 -11.90
N ALA A 334 21.22 18.58 -12.75
CA ALA A 334 22.00 19.77 -12.47
C ALA A 334 21.15 21.06 -12.37
N THR A 335 20.10 21.18 -13.20
CA THR A 335 19.21 22.35 -13.18
C THR A 335 18.16 22.29 -12.07
N GLN A 336 17.87 21.12 -11.56
CA GLN A 336 16.82 20.87 -10.55
C GLN A 336 17.37 20.57 -9.16
N ILE A 337 18.68 20.65 -8.94
CA ILE A 337 19.32 20.27 -7.67
C ILE A 337 18.70 20.93 -6.42
N HIS A 338 18.17 22.13 -6.57
CA HIS A 338 17.48 22.85 -5.49
C HIS A 338 15.96 22.75 -5.54
N GLY A 339 15.40 22.27 -6.66
CA GLY A 339 13.97 22.13 -6.90
C GLY A 339 13.47 20.69 -6.74
N SER A 340 14.38 19.72 -6.67
CA SER A 340 14.03 18.31 -6.42
C SER A 340 13.70 18.12 -4.93
N PRO A 341 12.54 17.53 -4.59
CA PRO A 341 12.21 17.19 -3.21
C PRO A 341 13.15 16.12 -2.64
N ASP A 342 13.65 16.33 -1.42
CA ASP A 342 14.49 15.38 -0.71
C ASP A 342 13.77 14.87 0.56
N GLY A 343 13.98 13.62 0.92
CA GLY A 343 13.34 12.97 2.07
C GLY A 343 12.33 11.89 1.67
N PRO A 344 11.62 11.32 2.64
CA PRO A 344 10.63 10.26 2.39
C PRO A 344 9.32 10.86 1.91
N TRP A 345 9.02 10.74 0.63
CA TRP A 345 7.77 11.22 0.06
C TRP A 345 7.21 10.27 -1.00
N PHE A 346 5.90 10.36 -1.23
CA PHE A 346 5.20 9.70 -2.31
C PHE A 346 4.08 10.60 -2.81
N PHE A 347 3.95 10.74 -4.13
CA PHE A 347 2.89 11.52 -4.76
C PHE A 347 1.86 10.64 -5.45
N ILE A 348 0.57 10.95 -5.25
CA ILE A 348 -0.50 10.53 -6.13
C ILE A 348 -1.08 11.78 -6.78
N ILE A 349 -1.13 11.79 -8.11
CA ILE A 349 -1.59 12.92 -8.90
C ILE A 349 -2.75 12.48 -9.78
N ALA A 350 -3.90 13.16 -9.64
CA ALA A 350 -5.00 13.06 -10.57
C ALA A 350 -4.90 14.22 -11.57
N ARG A 351 -4.88 13.93 -12.86
CA ARG A 351 -4.66 14.91 -13.92
C ARG A 351 -5.74 14.84 -14.98
N SER A 352 -6.22 16.01 -15.41
CA SER A 352 -7.13 16.16 -16.54
C SER A 352 -6.38 16.66 -17.76
N LEU A 353 -6.40 15.91 -18.86
CA LEU A 353 -5.92 16.33 -20.17
C LEU A 353 -7.16 16.62 -21.03
N ALA A 354 -7.90 17.66 -20.67
CA ALA A 354 -9.24 17.94 -21.21
C ALA A 354 -9.26 18.03 -22.74
N TYR A 355 -8.26 18.68 -23.35
CA TYR A 355 -8.15 18.77 -24.82
C TYR A 355 -7.92 17.43 -25.52
N GLU A 356 -7.40 16.42 -24.79
CA GLU A 356 -7.19 15.07 -25.30
C GLU A 356 -8.27 14.10 -24.86
N HIS A 357 -9.25 14.56 -24.07
CA HIS A 357 -10.26 13.75 -23.40
C HIS A 357 -9.67 12.58 -22.62
N LYS A 358 -8.51 12.81 -21.99
CA LYS A 358 -7.78 11.81 -21.21
C LYS A 358 -7.73 12.20 -19.75
N PHE A 359 -7.72 11.19 -18.88
CA PHE A 359 -7.60 11.36 -17.45
C PHE A 359 -6.48 10.47 -16.95
N GLN A 360 -5.67 10.97 -16.02
CA GLN A 360 -4.51 10.25 -15.53
C GLN A 360 -4.51 10.15 -14.01
N LEU A 361 -4.10 8.98 -13.52
CA LEU A 361 -3.66 8.75 -12.15
C LEU A 361 -2.18 8.41 -12.19
N ILE A 362 -1.35 9.21 -11.53
CA ILE A 362 0.10 9.08 -11.55
C ILE A 362 0.58 8.83 -10.13
N GLY A 363 1.42 7.80 -9.95
CA GLY A 363 2.14 7.56 -8.71
C GLY A 363 3.63 7.76 -8.93
N ILE A 364 4.29 8.55 -8.06
CA ILE A 364 5.75 8.78 -8.12
C ILE A 364 6.33 8.49 -6.75
N THR A 365 7.30 7.57 -6.71
CA THR A 365 8.00 7.15 -5.49
C THR A 365 9.32 7.92 -5.36
N ASP A 366 9.64 8.37 -4.15
CA ASP A 366 10.92 8.97 -3.81
C ASP A 366 12.11 8.00 -3.99
N THR A 367 13.31 8.54 -4.07
CA THR A 367 14.53 7.76 -4.22
C THR A 367 15.00 7.11 -2.92
N ALA A 368 14.56 7.61 -1.77
CA ALA A 368 14.90 7.08 -0.46
C ALA A 368 14.07 5.84 -0.08
N MET A 369 12.95 5.60 -0.77
CA MET A 369 12.06 4.43 -0.61
C MET A 369 11.58 4.16 0.82
N LEU A 370 11.51 5.19 1.64
CA LEU A 370 11.08 5.07 3.03
C LEU A 370 9.55 5.03 3.17
N ARG A 371 8.81 5.28 2.09
CA ARG A 371 7.34 5.28 2.03
C ARG A 371 6.82 4.54 0.80
N PRO A 372 7.21 3.28 0.55
CA PRO A 372 6.70 2.55 -0.61
C PRO A 372 5.19 2.42 -0.54
N GLN A 373 4.56 2.66 -1.68
CA GLN A 373 3.13 2.50 -1.86
C GLN A 373 2.85 1.26 -2.69
N VAL A 374 1.64 0.75 -2.61
CA VAL A 374 1.20 -0.40 -3.39
C VAL A 374 0.46 0.08 -4.62
N PHE A 375 0.89 -0.39 -5.77
CA PHE A 375 0.20 -0.26 -7.05
C PHE A 375 -0.56 -1.54 -7.36
N ALA A 376 -1.68 -1.42 -8.06
CA ALA A 376 -2.40 -2.58 -8.55
C ALA A 376 -3.05 -2.32 -9.90
N LEU A 377 -3.21 -3.38 -10.69
CA LEU A 377 -3.90 -3.36 -11.97
C LEU A 377 -4.87 -4.54 -12.04
N GLN A 378 -6.11 -4.27 -12.44
CA GLN A 378 -7.10 -5.30 -12.76
C GLN A 378 -7.65 -5.04 -14.16
N LYS A 379 -7.65 -6.06 -15.03
CA LYS A 379 -8.23 -6.02 -16.36
C LYS A 379 -9.29 -7.10 -16.50
N GLY A 380 -10.45 -6.74 -17.01
CA GLY A 380 -11.60 -7.61 -17.24
C GLY A 380 -12.53 -6.95 -18.24
N ASP A 381 -13.85 -7.04 -18.01
CA ASP A 381 -14.85 -6.26 -18.74
C ASP A 381 -14.57 -4.76 -18.54
N PHE A 382 -14.13 -4.39 -17.33
CA PHE A 382 -13.60 -3.08 -17.02
C PHE A 382 -12.13 -3.18 -16.60
N GLN A 383 -11.44 -2.04 -16.65
CA GLN A 383 -10.04 -1.93 -16.31
C GLN A 383 -9.91 -0.89 -15.20
N ILE A 384 -9.19 -1.24 -14.14
CA ILE A 384 -8.93 -0.33 -13.03
C ILE A 384 -7.48 -0.40 -12.59
N GLY A 385 -6.86 0.77 -12.43
CA GLY A 385 -5.55 0.96 -11.82
C GLY A 385 -5.72 1.61 -10.46
N LEU A 386 -4.97 1.15 -9.46
CA LEU A 386 -5.09 1.59 -8.07
C LEU A 386 -3.70 1.90 -7.48
N ILE A 387 -3.65 2.90 -6.63
CA ILE A 387 -2.47 3.29 -5.86
C ILE A 387 -2.92 3.58 -4.43
N CYS A 388 -2.35 2.90 -3.45
CA CYS A 388 -2.69 3.12 -2.05
C CYS A 388 -1.47 3.00 -1.15
N SER A 389 -1.52 3.64 0.01
CA SER A 389 -0.51 3.44 1.06
C SER A 389 -0.44 1.98 1.52
N GLU A 390 -1.54 1.25 1.42
CA GLU A 390 -1.69 -0.09 1.95
C GLU A 390 -2.48 -0.99 1.01
N LYS A 391 -2.08 -2.26 0.92
CA LYS A 391 -2.77 -3.24 0.07
C LYS A 391 -4.22 -3.47 0.47
N GLN A 392 -4.54 -3.48 1.77
CA GLN A 392 -5.91 -3.66 2.25
C GLN A 392 -6.86 -2.54 1.79
N ALA A 393 -6.36 -1.33 1.58
CA ALA A 393 -7.16 -0.25 1.00
C ALA A 393 -7.51 -0.52 -0.47
N ILE A 394 -6.58 -1.11 -1.23
CA ILE A 394 -6.85 -1.60 -2.59
C ILE A 394 -7.91 -2.70 -2.57
N ASP A 395 -7.73 -3.71 -1.70
CA ASP A 395 -8.67 -4.83 -1.58
C ASP A 395 -10.07 -4.33 -1.19
N ALA A 396 -10.15 -3.36 -0.26
CA ALA A 396 -11.42 -2.73 0.14
C ALA A 396 -12.11 -1.99 -1.02
N THR A 397 -11.35 -1.27 -1.85
CA THR A 397 -11.88 -0.61 -3.06
C THR A 397 -12.45 -1.64 -4.03
N LEU A 398 -11.68 -2.70 -4.33
CA LEU A 398 -12.12 -3.75 -5.24
C LEU A 398 -13.32 -4.52 -4.71
N GLU A 399 -13.37 -4.83 -3.41
CA GLU A 399 -14.55 -5.45 -2.80
C GLU A 399 -15.78 -4.54 -2.86
N SER A 400 -15.61 -3.23 -2.64
CA SER A 400 -16.69 -2.26 -2.74
C SER A 400 -17.27 -2.21 -4.16
N LEU A 401 -16.40 -2.14 -5.16
CA LEU A 401 -16.77 -2.18 -6.57
C LEU A 401 -17.46 -3.50 -6.95
N ALA A 402 -16.89 -4.64 -6.55
CA ALA A 402 -17.43 -5.97 -6.87
C ALA A 402 -18.78 -6.25 -6.23
N LYS A 403 -19.09 -5.63 -5.09
CA LYS A 403 -20.42 -5.70 -4.46
C LYS A 403 -21.50 -4.98 -5.29
N GLU A 404 -21.13 -3.86 -5.91
CA GLU A 404 -22.04 -3.09 -6.74
C GLU A 404 -22.12 -3.68 -8.16
N ASP A 405 -20.99 -4.03 -8.75
CA ASP A 405 -20.89 -4.60 -10.09
C ASP A 405 -19.96 -5.82 -10.12
N PRO A 406 -20.50 -7.03 -10.25
CA PRO A 406 -19.72 -8.28 -10.29
C PRO A 406 -18.77 -8.42 -11.48
N ARG A 407 -18.74 -7.48 -12.42
CA ARG A 407 -17.71 -7.44 -13.48
C ARG A 407 -16.35 -7.04 -12.94
N PHE A 408 -16.30 -6.36 -11.81
CA PHE A 408 -15.08 -6.20 -11.03
C PHE A 408 -14.80 -7.47 -10.23
N GLY A 409 -13.52 -7.84 -10.10
CA GLY A 409 -13.07 -8.86 -9.15
C GLY A 409 -12.68 -8.24 -7.83
N THR A 410 -12.73 -9.01 -6.75
CA THR A 410 -12.30 -8.58 -5.41
C THR A 410 -10.79 -8.59 -5.22
N VAL A 411 -10.02 -9.08 -6.21
CA VAL A 411 -8.57 -9.20 -6.19
C VAL A 411 -8.01 -8.63 -7.49
N ALA A 412 -6.94 -7.86 -7.44
CA ALA A 412 -6.27 -7.38 -8.64
C ALA A 412 -5.51 -8.50 -9.36
N ASP A 413 -5.28 -8.32 -10.65
CA ASP A 413 -4.46 -9.25 -11.44
C ASP A 413 -2.98 -9.16 -11.05
N ARG A 414 -2.51 -7.93 -10.72
CA ARG A 414 -1.15 -7.65 -10.31
C ARG A 414 -1.10 -6.62 -9.19
N TYR A 415 -0.20 -6.85 -8.22
CA TYR A 415 0.19 -5.90 -7.17
C TYR A 415 1.69 -5.72 -7.21
N TRP A 416 2.20 -4.50 -7.01
CA TRP A 416 3.64 -4.25 -6.96
C TRP A 416 3.96 -3.00 -6.15
N ASN A 417 5.21 -2.90 -5.69
CA ASN A 417 5.80 -1.69 -5.15
C ASN A 417 6.79 -1.12 -6.17
N ALA A 418 7.08 0.16 -6.11
CA ALA A 418 8.01 0.83 -6.99
C ALA A 418 9.28 1.24 -6.24
N ARG A 419 10.41 1.35 -6.96
CA ARG A 419 11.66 1.90 -6.46
C ARG A 419 11.98 3.20 -7.19
N GLY A 420 11.91 4.33 -6.49
CA GLY A 420 12.21 5.63 -7.06
C GLY A 420 13.62 5.71 -7.62
N GLY A 421 13.77 6.37 -8.75
CA GLY A 421 15.05 6.53 -9.42
C GLY A 421 15.64 5.25 -10.03
N SER A 422 14.88 4.15 -10.14
CA SER A 422 15.38 2.91 -10.74
C SER A 422 15.55 3.03 -12.26
N TYR A 423 16.54 2.32 -12.82
CA TYR A 423 16.68 2.21 -14.28
C TYR A 423 15.63 1.27 -14.89
N THR A 424 14.96 0.45 -14.07
CA THR A 424 13.99 -0.55 -14.54
C THR A 424 12.66 0.07 -14.89
N ASP A 425 12.08 0.88 -14.01
CA ASP A 425 10.75 1.50 -14.18
C ASP A 425 10.70 2.97 -13.74
N GLY A 426 11.78 3.48 -13.18
CA GLY A 426 11.91 4.85 -12.69
C GLY A 426 11.14 5.12 -11.41
N GLY A 427 10.49 4.12 -10.83
CA GLY A 427 9.70 4.26 -9.61
C GLY A 427 8.40 5.03 -9.81
N ALA A 428 7.91 5.16 -11.03
CA ALA A 428 6.69 5.90 -11.32
C ALA A 428 5.80 5.15 -12.32
N PHE A 429 4.49 5.17 -12.06
CA PHE A 429 3.50 4.53 -12.93
C PHE A 429 2.34 5.47 -13.23
N ILE A 430 1.94 5.46 -14.51
CA ILE A 430 0.92 6.34 -15.07
C ILE A 430 -0.24 5.48 -15.58
N PHE A 431 -1.37 5.56 -14.92
CA PHE A 431 -2.63 4.97 -15.38
C PHE A 431 -3.36 6.03 -16.22
N THR A 432 -3.54 5.78 -17.50
CA THR A 432 -4.18 6.70 -18.44
C THR A 432 -5.50 6.14 -18.94
N VAL A 433 -6.59 6.84 -18.65
CA VAL A 433 -7.92 6.59 -19.19
C VAL A 433 -8.05 7.40 -20.49
N SER A 434 -8.28 6.73 -21.61
CA SER A 434 -8.33 7.32 -22.94
C SER A 434 -9.60 6.87 -23.69
N PRO A 435 -10.22 7.74 -24.52
CA PRO A 435 -11.37 7.35 -25.31
C PRO A 435 -10.97 6.37 -26.42
N ASN A 436 -11.85 5.42 -26.68
CA ASN A 436 -11.82 4.56 -27.86
C ASN A 436 -12.61 5.20 -29.01
N THR A 437 -12.49 4.66 -30.19
CA THR A 437 -13.21 5.11 -31.38
C THR A 437 -14.73 4.91 -31.31
N ASP A 438 -15.21 4.00 -30.47
CA ASP A 438 -16.62 3.72 -30.22
C ASP A 438 -17.25 4.57 -29.09
N GLY A 439 -16.48 5.49 -28.50
CA GLY A 439 -16.90 6.36 -27.39
C GLY A 439 -16.77 5.72 -26.00
N SER A 440 -16.37 4.45 -25.89
CA SER A 440 -15.97 3.86 -24.62
C SER A 440 -14.57 4.35 -24.22
N TYR A 441 -14.14 4.03 -23.00
CA TYR A 441 -12.79 4.35 -22.53
C TYR A 441 -12.01 3.08 -22.25
N ARG A 442 -10.69 3.16 -22.44
CA ARG A 442 -9.73 2.13 -22.03
C ARG A 442 -8.76 2.70 -21.00
N LEU A 443 -8.21 1.83 -20.18
CA LEU A 443 -7.13 2.18 -19.25
C LEU A 443 -5.85 1.49 -19.69
N THR A 444 -4.76 2.25 -19.76
CA THR A 444 -3.40 1.73 -19.94
C THR A 444 -2.56 2.11 -18.71
N CYS A 445 -1.58 1.29 -18.37
CA CYS A 445 -0.59 1.59 -17.35
C CYS A 445 0.79 1.62 -18.01
N THR A 446 1.55 2.70 -17.81
CA THR A 446 2.93 2.78 -18.28
C THR A 446 3.86 3.14 -17.11
N ASP A 447 5.13 2.74 -17.23
CA ASP A 447 6.19 3.20 -16.33
C ASP A 447 6.72 4.60 -16.74
N LYS A 448 7.71 5.12 -16.02
CA LYS A 448 8.41 6.38 -16.32
C LYS A 448 8.89 6.47 -17.76
N PHE A 449 9.33 5.37 -18.34
CA PHE A 449 9.92 5.30 -19.68
C PHE A 449 8.91 5.06 -20.80
N GLY A 450 7.60 5.03 -20.46
CA GLY A 450 6.51 4.80 -21.41
C GLY A 450 6.29 3.33 -21.76
N ARG A 451 6.96 2.39 -21.07
CA ARG A 451 6.75 0.95 -21.31
C ARG A 451 5.44 0.52 -20.66
N GLU A 452 4.61 -0.17 -21.42
CA GLU A 452 3.32 -0.64 -20.92
C GLU A 452 3.48 -1.75 -19.89
N ILE A 453 2.76 -1.60 -18.78
CA ILE A 453 2.58 -2.63 -17.75
C ILE A 453 1.24 -3.30 -18.04
N ASP A 454 1.29 -4.54 -18.47
CA ASP A 454 0.08 -5.29 -18.79
C ASP A 454 -0.07 -6.53 -17.89
N VAL A 455 -1.23 -7.14 -18.00
CA VAL A 455 -1.59 -8.43 -17.41
C VAL A 455 -2.14 -9.31 -18.52
N LEU A 456 -2.02 -10.63 -18.38
CA LEU A 456 -2.38 -11.63 -19.38
C LEU A 456 -3.79 -11.39 -19.98
N ALA A 457 -3.82 -10.70 -21.12
CA ALA A 457 -5.06 -10.37 -21.83
C ALA A 457 -5.71 -11.61 -22.47
N ASP A 458 -4.91 -12.61 -22.84
CA ASP A 458 -5.32 -13.87 -23.46
C ASP A 458 -6.00 -14.85 -22.50
N ARG A 459 -5.94 -14.59 -21.17
CA ARG A 459 -6.59 -15.40 -20.14
C ARG A 459 -7.80 -14.67 -19.56
N PRO A 460 -9.03 -14.98 -19.97
CA PRO A 460 -10.21 -14.30 -19.44
C PRO A 460 -10.40 -14.60 -17.95
N PRO A 461 -10.84 -13.62 -17.15
CA PRO A 461 -11.24 -13.87 -15.77
C PRO A 461 -12.51 -14.71 -15.73
N TYR A 462 -12.77 -15.35 -14.57
CA TYR A 462 -14.05 -16.00 -14.35
C TYR A 462 -15.19 -14.96 -14.24
N ASP A 463 -16.30 -15.26 -14.88
CA ASP A 463 -17.52 -14.44 -14.77
C ASP A 463 -18.31 -14.85 -13.53
N PHE A 464 -18.16 -14.08 -12.45
CA PHE A 464 -18.85 -14.32 -11.19
C PHE A 464 -20.37 -14.02 -11.22
N ARG A 465 -20.91 -13.45 -12.32
CA ARG A 465 -22.37 -13.26 -12.54
C ARG A 465 -23.08 -14.58 -12.80
N LYS A 466 -22.34 -15.61 -13.21
CA LYS A 466 -22.92 -16.95 -13.45
C LYS A 466 -23.53 -17.48 -12.17
N THR A 467 -24.85 -17.68 -12.16
CA THR A 467 -25.58 -18.27 -11.02
C THR A 467 -25.67 -19.79 -11.11
N ALA A 468 -25.68 -20.36 -12.31
CA ALA A 468 -25.72 -21.78 -12.52
C ALA A 468 -24.43 -22.45 -12.04
N ILE A 469 -24.56 -23.49 -11.23
CA ILE A 469 -23.43 -24.30 -10.76
C ILE A 469 -23.38 -25.56 -11.62
N TYR A 470 -22.20 -25.84 -12.17
CA TYR A 470 -21.95 -27.07 -12.91
C TYR A 470 -22.28 -28.31 -12.03
N SER A 471 -23.01 -29.26 -12.59
CA SER A 471 -23.39 -30.49 -11.87
C SER A 471 -22.22 -31.48 -11.90
N LEU A 472 -21.72 -31.84 -10.73
CA LEU A 472 -20.73 -32.90 -10.59
C LEU A 472 -21.42 -34.28 -10.70
N ASP A 473 -20.76 -35.25 -11.31
CA ASP A 473 -21.19 -36.63 -11.29
C ASP A 473 -21.09 -37.26 -9.90
N LYS A 474 -21.92 -38.27 -9.64
CA LYS A 474 -21.97 -38.92 -8.31
C LYS A 474 -20.67 -39.62 -7.92
N GLY A 475 -19.91 -40.12 -8.93
CA GLY A 475 -18.62 -40.76 -8.70
C GLY A 475 -17.60 -39.80 -8.16
N LEU A 476 -17.48 -38.62 -8.77
CA LEU A 476 -16.57 -37.57 -8.30
C LEU A 476 -16.97 -37.06 -6.90
N ILE A 477 -18.26 -36.91 -6.63
CA ILE A 477 -18.75 -36.51 -5.29
C ILE A 477 -18.32 -37.52 -4.24
N GLY A 478 -18.50 -38.85 -4.52
CA GLY A 478 -18.07 -39.93 -3.65
C GLY A 478 -16.55 -39.91 -3.44
N GLN A 479 -15.78 -39.83 -4.52
CA GLN A 479 -14.31 -39.75 -4.48
C GLN A 479 -13.80 -38.56 -3.63
N LEU A 480 -14.38 -37.39 -3.78
CA LEU A 480 -14.06 -36.23 -2.93
C LEU A 480 -14.38 -36.49 -1.46
N ALA A 481 -15.55 -37.06 -1.18
CA ALA A 481 -15.94 -37.38 0.20
C ALA A 481 -14.97 -38.35 0.88
N ASP A 482 -14.55 -39.40 0.16
CA ASP A 482 -13.59 -40.39 0.67
C ASP A 482 -12.21 -39.77 0.86
N LEU A 483 -11.69 -39.04 -0.14
CA LEU A 483 -10.38 -38.39 -0.11
C LEU A 483 -10.21 -37.42 1.07
N PHE A 484 -11.23 -36.63 1.37
CA PHE A 484 -11.17 -35.67 2.50
C PHE A 484 -11.52 -36.29 3.87
N ARG A 485 -12.17 -37.43 3.89
CA ARG A 485 -12.43 -38.16 5.13
C ARG A 485 -11.23 -38.98 5.59
N GLU A 486 -10.40 -39.46 4.68
CA GLU A 486 -9.17 -40.18 4.99
C GLU A 486 -8.10 -39.34 5.70
N SER A 487 -8.29 -38.01 5.75
CA SER A 487 -7.41 -37.05 6.43
C SER A 487 -5.97 -36.98 5.90
N ASP A 488 -5.71 -37.52 4.68
CA ASP A 488 -4.42 -37.35 4.01
C ASP A 488 -4.38 -36.02 3.25
N VAL A 489 -3.91 -35.00 3.94
CA VAL A 489 -3.79 -33.63 3.40
C VAL A 489 -2.92 -33.59 2.14
N GLN A 490 -1.84 -34.40 2.08
CA GLN A 490 -0.91 -34.36 0.95
C GLN A 490 -1.52 -35.00 -0.31
N ALA A 491 -2.21 -36.12 -0.16
CA ALA A 491 -2.92 -36.75 -1.27
C ALA A 491 -4.04 -35.85 -1.80
N ALA A 492 -4.86 -35.29 -0.89
CA ALA A 492 -5.93 -34.37 -1.24
C ALA A 492 -5.41 -33.09 -1.92
N PHE A 493 -4.33 -32.49 -1.39
CA PHE A 493 -3.70 -31.33 -2.00
C PHE A 493 -3.18 -31.64 -3.41
N SER A 494 -2.48 -32.76 -3.59
CA SER A 494 -1.92 -33.17 -4.89
C SER A 494 -3.03 -33.39 -5.93
N TYR A 495 -4.12 -34.07 -5.53
CA TYR A 495 -5.29 -34.28 -6.39
C TYR A 495 -5.92 -32.94 -6.81
N MET A 496 -6.15 -32.05 -5.84
CA MET A 496 -6.73 -30.74 -6.11
C MET A 496 -5.82 -29.86 -6.99
N LYS A 497 -4.51 -29.85 -6.72
CA LYS A 497 -3.52 -29.11 -7.51
C LYS A 497 -3.55 -29.55 -8.98
N GLN A 498 -3.56 -30.86 -9.26
CA GLN A 498 -3.69 -31.39 -10.62
C GLN A 498 -5.03 -31.02 -11.27
N GLY A 499 -6.10 -31.09 -10.49
CA GLY A 499 -7.41 -30.68 -10.93
C GLY A 499 -7.48 -29.20 -11.30
N PHE A 500 -6.91 -28.31 -10.51
CA PHE A 500 -6.89 -26.86 -10.79
C PHE A 500 -6.11 -26.53 -12.08
N ALA A 501 -5.11 -27.30 -12.42
CA ALA A 501 -4.41 -27.17 -13.70
C ALA A 501 -5.29 -27.60 -14.89
N ALA A 502 -6.03 -28.72 -14.74
CA ALA A 502 -6.76 -29.39 -15.83
C ALA A 502 -8.24 -28.97 -15.96
N TRP A 503 -8.89 -28.60 -14.85
CA TRP A 503 -10.34 -28.30 -14.84
C TRP A 503 -10.63 -26.91 -15.35
N GLU A 504 -11.78 -26.75 -16.02
CA GLU A 504 -12.37 -25.45 -16.32
C GLU A 504 -12.92 -24.77 -15.06
N TYR A 505 -13.07 -23.46 -15.10
CA TYR A 505 -13.56 -22.64 -13.99
C TYR A 505 -14.86 -23.15 -13.37
N ASP A 506 -15.86 -23.51 -14.21
CA ASP A 506 -17.17 -23.96 -13.72
C ASP A 506 -17.07 -25.26 -12.93
N ARG A 507 -16.14 -26.17 -13.32
CA ARG A 507 -15.89 -27.41 -12.57
C ARG A 507 -15.15 -27.10 -11.25
N ILE A 508 -14.14 -26.22 -11.27
CA ILE A 508 -13.45 -25.80 -10.05
C ILE A 508 -14.46 -25.22 -9.05
N ARG A 509 -15.31 -24.32 -9.50
CA ARG A 509 -16.39 -23.74 -8.65
C ARG A 509 -17.30 -24.78 -8.07
N ALA A 510 -17.74 -25.76 -8.89
CA ALA A 510 -18.62 -26.83 -8.42
C ALA A 510 -17.95 -27.72 -7.38
N VAL A 511 -16.65 -28.05 -7.56
CA VAL A 511 -15.85 -28.79 -6.59
C VAL A 511 -15.73 -28.01 -5.29
N LEU A 512 -15.39 -26.73 -5.35
CA LEU A 512 -15.32 -25.89 -4.14
C LEU A 512 -16.65 -25.80 -3.39
N VAL A 513 -17.78 -25.64 -4.10
CA VAL A 513 -19.12 -25.69 -3.49
C VAL A 513 -19.38 -27.04 -2.81
N GLN A 514 -18.93 -28.15 -3.40
CA GLN A 514 -19.07 -29.48 -2.79
C GLN A 514 -18.18 -29.61 -1.55
N LEU A 515 -16.95 -29.08 -1.56
CA LEU A 515 -16.08 -29.07 -0.38
C LEU A 515 -16.67 -28.25 0.77
N VAL A 516 -17.27 -27.08 0.47
CA VAL A 516 -18.02 -26.29 1.49
C VAL A 516 -19.16 -27.11 2.11
N ARG A 517 -19.84 -27.95 1.33
CA ARG A 517 -20.88 -28.83 1.85
C ARG A 517 -20.30 -29.95 2.73
N LEU A 518 -19.20 -30.57 2.32
CA LEU A 518 -18.50 -31.61 3.09
C LEU A 518 -17.91 -31.07 4.40
N ALA A 519 -17.45 -29.82 4.43
CA ALA A 519 -16.91 -29.15 5.62
C ALA A 519 -17.96 -28.89 6.73
N LYS A 520 -19.24 -29.27 6.52
CA LYS A 520 -20.22 -29.31 7.59
C LYS A 520 -19.96 -30.46 8.57
N ASP A 521 -19.30 -31.51 8.10
CA ASP A 521 -18.82 -32.62 8.94
C ASP A 521 -17.47 -32.24 9.57
N ASP A 522 -17.37 -32.33 10.89
CA ASP A 522 -16.15 -31.95 11.63
C ASP A 522 -14.95 -32.84 11.28
N VAL A 523 -15.16 -34.10 10.89
CA VAL A 523 -14.08 -35.02 10.51
C VAL A 523 -13.33 -34.50 9.25
N SER A 524 -14.08 -34.10 8.23
CA SER A 524 -13.51 -33.61 6.96
C SER A 524 -13.11 -32.13 7.00
N LYS A 525 -13.65 -31.36 7.93
CA LYS A 525 -13.51 -29.89 7.98
C LYS A 525 -12.05 -29.45 8.06
N GLY A 526 -11.27 -30.04 8.97
CA GLY A 526 -9.86 -29.67 9.17
C GLY A 526 -9.03 -29.88 7.91
N THR A 527 -9.15 -31.09 7.29
CA THR A 527 -8.46 -31.43 6.04
C THR A 527 -8.87 -30.50 4.90
N ILE A 528 -10.16 -30.16 4.78
CA ILE A 528 -10.64 -29.24 3.74
C ILE A 528 -10.05 -27.84 3.93
N ILE A 529 -10.09 -27.31 5.16
CA ILE A 529 -9.50 -25.99 5.45
C ILE A 529 -8.02 -25.98 5.11
N GLU A 530 -7.26 -26.99 5.53
CA GLU A 530 -5.82 -27.04 5.29
C GLU A 530 -5.49 -27.16 3.79
N VAL A 531 -6.20 -27.98 3.05
CA VAL A 531 -5.99 -28.14 1.59
C VAL A 531 -6.34 -26.85 0.84
N LEU A 532 -7.49 -26.22 1.15
CA LEU A 532 -7.89 -24.97 0.52
C LEU A 532 -6.92 -23.81 0.85
N THR A 533 -6.45 -23.78 2.09
CA THR A 533 -5.44 -22.82 2.53
C THR A 533 -4.12 -23.01 1.78
N ARG A 534 -3.66 -24.25 1.67
CA ARG A 534 -2.43 -24.57 0.93
C ARG A 534 -2.55 -24.24 -0.57
N LEU A 535 -3.73 -24.44 -1.19
CA LEU A 535 -4.02 -24.02 -2.58
C LEU A 535 -4.04 -22.49 -2.73
N LEU A 536 -4.46 -21.77 -1.72
CA LEU A 536 -4.43 -20.31 -1.68
C LEU A 536 -2.99 -19.79 -1.57
N ASP A 537 -2.20 -20.40 -0.70
CA ASP A 537 -0.87 -19.94 -0.30
C ASP A 537 0.22 -20.28 -1.32
N TRP A 538 0.16 -21.48 -1.89
CA TRP A 538 1.17 -21.95 -2.83
C TRP A 538 0.95 -21.35 -4.22
N ARG A 539 2.05 -21.26 -4.98
CA ARG A 539 2.01 -20.95 -6.40
C ARG A 539 2.32 -22.22 -7.18
N PHE A 540 1.49 -22.48 -8.16
CA PHE A 540 1.59 -23.65 -9.04
C PHE A 540 0.88 -23.35 -10.36
N PRO A 541 1.21 -24.04 -11.46
CA PRO A 541 0.53 -23.88 -12.75
C PRO A 541 -0.97 -24.17 -12.63
N ILE A 542 -1.79 -23.26 -13.18
CA ILE A 542 -3.26 -23.37 -13.20
C ILE A 542 -3.84 -23.42 -14.62
N GLY A 543 -2.99 -23.70 -15.63
CA GLY A 543 -3.40 -23.71 -17.04
C GLY A 543 -3.70 -22.30 -17.55
N ASN A 544 -4.67 -22.17 -18.45
CA ASN A 544 -5.07 -20.91 -19.07
C ASN A 544 -5.98 -20.04 -18.22
N LYS A 545 -5.98 -20.21 -16.91
CA LYS A 545 -6.85 -19.46 -15.98
C LYS A 545 -6.11 -18.27 -15.36
N ARG A 546 -6.86 -17.21 -15.02
CA ARG A 546 -6.31 -16.09 -14.26
C ARG A 546 -6.19 -16.43 -12.77
N ARG A 547 -5.03 -16.17 -12.22
CA ARG A 547 -4.75 -16.41 -10.79
C ARG A 547 -5.74 -15.69 -9.87
N ARG A 548 -6.08 -14.43 -10.16
CA ARG A 548 -7.03 -13.67 -9.35
C ARG A 548 -8.39 -14.37 -9.21
N SER A 549 -8.88 -14.99 -10.30
CA SER A 549 -10.17 -15.69 -10.28
C SER A 549 -10.12 -16.93 -9.38
N ILE A 550 -9.02 -17.68 -9.46
CA ILE A 550 -8.79 -18.84 -8.58
C ILE A 550 -8.66 -18.41 -7.12
N THR A 551 -7.87 -17.36 -6.86
CA THR A 551 -7.71 -16.79 -5.51
C THR A 551 -9.06 -16.35 -4.94
N GLN A 552 -9.87 -15.63 -5.70
CA GLN A 552 -11.20 -15.19 -5.28
C GLN A 552 -12.14 -16.37 -4.99
N MET A 553 -12.11 -17.43 -5.81
CA MET A 553 -12.90 -18.65 -5.57
C MET A 553 -12.48 -19.36 -4.28
N LEU A 554 -11.17 -19.50 -4.04
CA LEU A 554 -10.63 -20.13 -2.83
C LEU A 554 -10.96 -19.33 -1.56
N MET A 555 -10.74 -18.01 -1.61
CA MET A 555 -11.11 -17.11 -0.50
C MET A 555 -12.60 -17.19 -0.19
N SER A 556 -13.45 -17.17 -1.22
CA SER A 556 -14.91 -17.29 -1.04
C SER A 556 -15.32 -18.63 -0.45
N ALA A 557 -14.64 -19.73 -0.80
CA ALA A 557 -14.92 -21.06 -0.25
C ALA A 557 -14.51 -21.15 1.22
N LEU A 558 -13.32 -20.66 1.57
CA LEU A 558 -12.84 -20.59 2.96
C LEU A 558 -13.75 -19.70 3.81
N ASP A 559 -14.11 -18.50 3.34
CA ASP A 559 -15.04 -17.61 4.02
C ASP A 559 -16.40 -18.26 4.28
N ALA A 560 -16.93 -18.98 3.28
CA ALA A 560 -18.18 -19.74 3.43
C ALA A 560 -18.08 -20.84 4.49
N ILE A 561 -16.93 -21.54 4.57
CA ILE A 561 -16.69 -22.56 5.60
C ILE A 561 -16.63 -21.90 6.99
N PHE A 562 -15.87 -20.83 7.15
CA PHE A 562 -15.71 -20.14 8.42
C PHE A 562 -17.02 -19.50 8.91
N CYS A 563 -17.79 -18.90 8.00
CA CYS A 563 -19.11 -18.36 8.31
C CYS A 563 -20.13 -19.43 8.70
N ALA A 564 -19.99 -20.66 8.21
CA ALA A 564 -20.87 -21.78 8.53
C ALA A 564 -20.56 -22.44 9.90
N VAL A 565 -19.42 -22.13 10.52
CA VAL A 565 -19.09 -22.64 11.87
C VAL A 565 -20.12 -22.13 12.88
N SER A 566 -20.54 -23.03 13.77
CA SER A 566 -21.55 -22.75 14.80
C SER A 566 -21.14 -21.61 15.73
N PRO A 567 -22.02 -20.62 15.97
CA PRO A 567 -21.72 -19.55 16.94
C PRO A 567 -21.49 -20.10 18.35
N ILE A 568 -20.66 -19.40 19.12
CA ILE A 568 -20.27 -19.78 20.48
C ILE A 568 -21.46 -20.02 21.43
N GLU A 569 -22.59 -19.33 21.20
CA GLU A 569 -23.80 -19.51 22.00
C GLU A 569 -24.54 -20.80 21.69
N LYS A 570 -24.32 -21.40 20.52
CA LYS A 570 -25.03 -22.57 20.02
C LYS A 570 -24.13 -23.78 19.81
N ALA A 571 -22.84 -23.63 20.08
CA ALA A 571 -21.89 -24.73 19.89
C ALA A 571 -22.11 -25.83 20.92
N SER A 572 -22.20 -27.06 20.44
CA SER A 572 -22.22 -28.24 21.27
C SER A 572 -21.49 -29.37 20.56
N GLY A 573 -20.34 -29.78 21.11
CA GLY A 573 -19.58 -30.94 20.65
C GLY A 573 -18.86 -30.78 19.30
N SER A 574 -18.71 -29.56 18.76
CA SER A 574 -17.91 -29.27 17.56
C SER A 574 -16.51 -28.79 17.96
N SER A 575 -15.48 -29.29 17.28
CA SER A 575 -14.10 -28.82 17.50
C SER A 575 -13.92 -27.32 17.13
N TYR A 576 -14.77 -26.79 16.27
CA TYR A 576 -14.72 -25.40 15.79
C TYR A 576 -15.90 -24.60 16.32
N VAL A 577 -15.59 -23.42 16.90
CA VAL A 577 -16.59 -22.52 17.48
C VAL A 577 -16.37 -21.12 16.97
N ARG A 578 -17.42 -20.42 16.52
CA ARG A 578 -17.31 -19.08 15.91
C ARG A 578 -17.73 -17.97 16.85
N ILE A 579 -16.96 -16.86 16.77
CA ILE A 579 -17.29 -15.59 17.41
C ILE A 579 -17.15 -14.43 16.40
N ASN A 580 -17.94 -13.37 16.59
CA ASN A 580 -17.87 -12.12 15.84
C ASN A 580 -18.09 -10.92 16.76
N PHE A 581 -18.02 -9.71 16.23
CA PHE A 581 -18.20 -8.50 17.02
C PHE A 581 -19.53 -8.45 17.77
N LYS A 582 -20.63 -8.92 17.19
CA LYS A 582 -21.95 -8.94 17.81
C LYS A 582 -22.02 -9.92 18.98
N SER A 583 -21.40 -11.08 18.83
CA SER A 583 -21.34 -12.13 19.87
C SER A 583 -20.17 -11.99 20.84
N ARG A 584 -19.32 -10.97 20.71
CA ARG A 584 -18.09 -10.78 21.50
C ARG A 584 -18.29 -10.86 23.01
N LYS A 585 -19.43 -10.39 23.52
CA LYS A 585 -19.75 -10.42 24.95
C LYS A 585 -20.08 -11.83 25.46
N LYS A 586 -20.13 -12.83 24.59
CA LYS A 586 -20.38 -14.26 24.92
C LYS A 586 -19.11 -15.09 24.96
N LEU A 587 -17.94 -14.45 24.85
CA LEU A 587 -16.67 -15.14 24.97
C LEU A 587 -16.58 -15.90 26.30
N ARG A 588 -16.12 -17.15 26.23
CA ARG A 588 -15.98 -18.08 27.37
C ARG A 588 -14.77 -18.99 27.14
N ALA A 589 -14.41 -19.72 28.19
CA ALA A 589 -13.44 -20.80 28.08
C ALA A 589 -13.93 -21.90 27.12
N PRO A 590 -13.01 -22.65 26.46
CA PRO A 590 -13.36 -23.79 25.63
C PRO A 590 -14.05 -24.88 26.47
N GLN A 591 -15.07 -25.52 25.91
CA GLN A 591 -15.72 -26.70 26.47
C GLN A 591 -15.05 -27.98 25.97
N ALA A 592 -15.35 -29.10 26.54
CA ALA A 592 -14.82 -30.40 26.13
C ALA A 592 -15.10 -30.65 24.63
N GLY A 593 -14.06 -30.94 23.87
CA GLY A 593 -14.11 -31.15 22.42
C GLY A 593 -14.01 -29.88 21.57
N GLU A 594 -14.02 -28.67 22.15
CA GLU A 594 -13.78 -27.44 21.44
C GLU A 594 -12.28 -27.12 21.38
N GLU A 595 -11.73 -26.96 20.21
CA GLU A 595 -10.28 -26.79 20.00
C GLU A 595 -9.93 -25.46 19.33
N VAL A 596 -10.72 -25.05 18.33
CA VAL A 596 -10.42 -23.91 17.45
C VAL A 596 -11.47 -22.82 17.61
N LEU A 597 -11.03 -21.61 17.96
CA LEU A 597 -11.86 -20.42 17.96
C LEU A 597 -11.76 -19.70 16.61
N VAL A 598 -12.86 -19.67 15.87
CA VAL A 598 -12.99 -19.00 14.57
C VAL A 598 -13.51 -17.59 14.80
N CYS A 599 -12.67 -16.60 14.54
CA CYS A 599 -12.93 -15.17 14.79
C CYS A 599 -13.24 -14.45 13.47
N ASP A 600 -14.45 -13.93 13.33
CA ASP A 600 -14.84 -13.05 12.22
C ASP A 600 -14.44 -11.62 12.56
N GLY A 601 -13.39 -11.11 11.89
CA GLY A 601 -12.76 -9.80 12.17
C GLY A 601 -13.45 -8.59 11.54
N ARG A 602 -14.42 -8.77 10.66
CA ARG A 602 -14.94 -7.71 9.76
C ARG A 602 -15.52 -6.48 10.46
N ASP A 603 -16.20 -6.65 11.60
CA ASP A 603 -16.86 -5.56 12.32
C ASP A 603 -16.04 -5.05 13.52
N PHE A 604 -14.84 -5.60 13.75
CA PHE A 604 -13.95 -5.13 14.80
C PHE A 604 -13.22 -3.86 14.37
N GLN A 605 -13.03 -2.94 15.31
CA GLN A 605 -12.25 -1.72 15.06
C GLN A 605 -10.79 -2.08 14.73
N PRO A 606 -10.12 -1.28 13.88
CA PRO A 606 -8.72 -1.49 13.52
C PRO A 606 -7.79 -1.43 14.73
N GLU A 607 -8.07 -0.52 15.68
CA GLU A 607 -7.30 -0.30 16.91
C GLU A 607 -8.21 0.11 18.08
N GLY A 608 -7.64 0.23 19.28
CA GLY A 608 -8.35 0.61 20.49
C GLY A 608 -8.93 -0.57 21.30
N ASP A 609 -9.84 -0.28 22.20
CA ASP A 609 -10.35 -1.26 23.17
C ASP A 609 -11.28 -2.34 22.58
N GLN A 610 -11.81 -2.11 21.38
CA GLN A 610 -12.74 -3.02 20.73
C GLN A 610 -12.12 -3.75 19.54
N THR A 611 -10.81 -3.99 19.59
CA THR A 611 -10.07 -4.67 18.53
C THR A 611 -10.18 -6.18 18.63
N LEU A 612 -10.02 -6.86 17.49
CA LEU A 612 -9.90 -8.31 17.46
C LEU A 612 -8.65 -8.80 18.20
N ALA A 613 -7.55 -8.06 18.15
CA ALA A 613 -6.32 -8.39 18.85
C ALA A 613 -6.52 -8.54 20.37
N ARG A 614 -7.20 -7.59 20.98
CA ARG A 614 -7.55 -7.66 22.41
C ARG A 614 -8.44 -8.86 22.71
N TYR A 615 -9.38 -9.13 21.82
CA TYR A 615 -10.28 -10.26 21.95
C TYR A 615 -9.56 -11.62 21.90
N VAL A 616 -8.58 -11.76 21.03
CA VAL A 616 -7.72 -12.96 20.97
C VAL A 616 -6.91 -13.11 22.27
N CYS A 617 -6.41 -12.00 22.84
CA CYS A 617 -5.78 -12.03 24.16
C CYS A 617 -6.73 -12.54 25.25
N ASP A 618 -7.94 -11.98 25.33
CA ASP A 618 -8.94 -12.39 26.32
C ASP A 618 -9.30 -13.87 26.15
N ALA A 619 -9.45 -14.33 24.92
CA ALA A 619 -9.72 -15.74 24.61
C ALA A 619 -8.56 -16.66 25.03
N TYR A 620 -7.32 -16.26 24.78
CA TYR A 620 -6.14 -16.97 25.20
C TYR A 620 -6.10 -17.14 26.74
N PHE A 621 -6.35 -16.08 27.50
CA PHE A 621 -6.39 -16.15 28.96
C PHE A 621 -7.55 -16.99 29.48
N LEU A 622 -8.61 -17.20 28.69
CA LEU A 622 -9.69 -18.14 28.98
C LEU A 622 -9.35 -19.62 28.63
N GLY A 623 -8.20 -19.85 27.96
CA GLY A 623 -7.68 -21.17 27.65
C GLY A 623 -7.74 -21.61 26.19
N TRP A 624 -8.20 -20.75 25.26
CA TRP A 624 -8.10 -21.02 23.84
C TRP A 624 -6.65 -20.96 23.35
N LYS A 625 -6.27 -21.88 22.46
CA LYS A 625 -4.90 -21.97 21.93
C LYS A 625 -4.83 -21.97 20.40
N GLN A 626 -5.91 -22.33 19.71
CA GLN A 626 -5.97 -22.38 18.26
C GLN A 626 -6.99 -21.37 17.77
N PHE A 627 -6.52 -20.47 16.88
CA PHE A 627 -7.32 -19.36 16.38
C PHE A 627 -7.32 -19.35 14.85
N ILE A 628 -8.49 -19.26 14.24
CA ILE A 628 -8.67 -18.88 12.84
C ILE A 628 -9.31 -17.52 12.84
N CYS A 629 -8.57 -16.50 12.40
CA CYS A 629 -9.06 -15.14 12.30
C CYS A 629 -9.22 -14.77 10.83
N PHE A 630 -10.43 -14.44 10.39
CA PHE A 630 -10.71 -14.17 8.98
C PHE A 630 -11.44 -12.84 8.79
N GLY A 631 -11.45 -12.35 7.52
CA GLY A 631 -12.04 -11.07 7.20
C GLY A 631 -11.22 -9.88 7.70
N TYR A 632 -9.91 -10.04 7.82
CA TYR A 632 -9.01 -8.94 8.14
C TYR A 632 -9.04 -7.84 7.06
N ARG A 633 -9.13 -6.60 7.51
CA ARG A 633 -9.11 -5.37 6.72
C ARG A 633 -8.28 -4.31 7.44
N GLY A 634 -7.00 -4.60 7.66
CA GLY A 634 -6.09 -3.67 8.30
C GLY A 634 -6.17 -3.59 9.83
N GLN A 635 -6.85 -4.54 10.51
CA GLN A 635 -6.83 -4.58 11.97
C GLN A 635 -5.40 -4.76 12.48
N ARG A 636 -5.03 -3.92 13.43
CA ARG A 636 -3.68 -3.81 14.00
C ARG A 636 -3.48 -4.75 15.17
N PHE A 637 -2.22 -5.03 15.48
CA PHE A 637 -1.77 -5.78 16.65
C PHE A 637 -2.21 -7.26 16.76
N PRO A 638 -2.58 -8.01 15.71
CA PRO A 638 -2.91 -9.42 15.86
C PRO A 638 -1.75 -10.18 16.49
N GLY A 639 -2.03 -11.02 17.50
CA GLY A 639 -1.02 -11.84 18.21
C GLY A 639 -0.11 -11.07 19.17
N CYS A 640 -0.39 -9.78 19.44
CA CYS A 640 0.34 -9.00 20.45
C CYS A 640 -0.20 -9.27 21.87
N SER A 641 0.63 -8.95 22.87
CA SER A 641 0.24 -8.93 24.29
C SER A 641 -0.18 -10.27 24.93
N LEU A 642 0.06 -11.41 24.28
CA LEU A 642 -0.19 -12.73 24.88
C LEU A 642 0.83 -13.08 25.98
N GLY A 643 1.99 -12.40 25.99
CA GLY A 643 3.05 -12.63 26.98
C GLY A 643 3.98 -13.78 26.63
N PRO A 644 4.86 -14.17 27.56
CA PRO A 644 5.78 -15.30 27.39
C PRO A 644 5.09 -16.64 27.60
N GLY A 645 5.72 -17.71 27.11
CA GLY A 645 5.23 -19.08 27.36
C GLY A 645 4.04 -19.49 26.51
N THR A 646 3.94 -18.91 25.32
CA THR A 646 2.83 -19.16 24.38
C THR A 646 3.12 -20.29 23.39
N GLN A 647 4.06 -21.19 23.70
CA GLN A 647 4.31 -22.39 22.90
C GLN A 647 3.03 -23.23 22.75
N GLY A 648 2.74 -23.65 21.53
CA GLY A 648 1.53 -24.41 21.20
C GLY A 648 0.27 -23.53 20.94
N VAL A 649 0.39 -22.21 21.06
CA VAL A 649 -0.63 -21.27 20.57
C VAL A 649 -0.39 -21.01 19.09
N ARG A 650 -1.45 -21.08 18.29
CA ARG A 650 -1.41 -20.81 16.85
C ARG A 650 -2.52 -19.86 16.43
N ILE A 651 -2.16 -18.93 15.55
CA ILE A 651 -3.09 -17.98 14.93
C ILE A 651 -2.94 -18.09 13.40
N ASP A 652 -4.00 -18.48 12.72
CA ASP A 652 -4.12 -18.42 11.26
C ASP A 652 -4.95 -17.19 10.89
N ALA A 653 -4.31 -16.22 10.21
CA ALA A 653 -4.90 -14.92 9.84
C ALA A 653 -5.19 -14.88 8.34
N TYR A 654 -6.46 -14.80 7.96
CA TYR A 654 -6.91 -14.74 6.57
C TYR A 654 -7.32 -13.32 6.20
N GLY A 655 -6.69 -12.81 5.15
CA GLY A 655 -6.83 -11.44 4.68
C GLY A 655 -5.57 -10.61 4.93
N SER A 656 -5.64 -9.30 4.65
CA SER A 656 -4.53 -8.38 4.88
C SER A 656 -4.58 -7.83 6.30
N THR A 657 -3.57 -8.18 7.10
CA THR A 657 -3.44 -7.70 8.47
C THR A 657 -2.81 -6.31 8.51
N GLY A 658 -3.18 -5.51 9.51
CA GLY A 658 -2.62 -4.18 9.75
C GLY A 658 -1.25 -4.21 10.43
N ASP A 659 -0.79 -3.04 10.84
CA ASP A 659 0.52 -2.82 11.45
C ASP A 659 0.69 -3.60 12.78
N TYR A 660 1.95 -3.79 13.18
CA TYR A 660 2.36 -4.39 14.44
C TYR A 660 1.90 -5.83 14.67
N LEU A 661 1.47 -6.56 13.64
CA LEU A 661 1.14 -7.97 13.79
C LEU A 661 2.31 -8.72 14.45
N GLY A 662 2.02 -9.48 15.49
CA GLY A 662 3.01 -10.30 16.16
C GLY A 662 4.11 -9.52 16.90
N SER A 663 3.91 -8.23 17.21
CA SER A 663 4.88 -7.48 18.01
C SER A 663 5.03 -8.10 19.41
N GLY A 664 6.27 -8.39 19.77
CA GLY A 664 6.60 -8.97 21.06
C GLY A 664 6.30 -10.46 21.22
N ILE A 665 6.05 -11.21 20.14
CA ILE A 665 5.86 -12.67 20.18
C ILE A 665 6.94 -13.34 21.01
N ASP A 666 6.50 -14.23 21.89
CA ASP A 666 7.38 -15.04 22.72
C ASP A 666 6.85 -16.48 22.89
N GLY A 667 6.94 -17.26 21.79
CA GLY A 667 6.60 -18.67 21.73
C GLY A 667 5.49 -19.07 20.76
N LEU A 668 4.53 -18.19 20.46
CA LEU A 668 3.40 -18.52 19.59
C LEU A 668 3.80 -18.61 18.10
N GLU A 669 2.95 -19.29 17.34
CA GLU A 669 3.03 -19.43 15.90
C GLU A 669 1.92 -18.61 15.22
N ILE A 670 2.29 -17.74 14.26
CA ILE A 670 1.34 -16.98 13.43
C ILE A 670 1.56 -17.30 11.95
N HIS A 671 0.48 -17.64 11.25
CA HIS A 671 0.43 -17.75 9.79
C HIS A 671 -0.47 -16.66 9.23
N VAL A 672 0.06 -15.85 8.33
CA VAL A 672 -0.70 -14.83 7.59
C VAL A 672 -0.93 -15.32 6.17
N HIS A 673 -2.18 -15.65 5.85
CA HIS A 673 -2.60 -16.12 4.51
C HIS A 673 -2.92 -14.92 3.59
N GLY A 674 -1.96 -14.02 3.45
CA GLY A 674 -2.03 -12.78 2.73
C GLY A 674 -0.80 -11.93 2.98
N ASN A 675 -0.93 -10.62 2.78
CA ASN A 675 0.12 -9.66 3.10
C ASN A 675 0.01 -9.19 4.57
N ALA A 676 1.13 -8.77 5.13
CA ALA A 676 1.16 -8.09 6.41
C ALA A 676 1.75 -6.68 6.25
N GLN A 677 1.27 -5.75 7.05
CA GLN A 677 1.61 -4.33 6.97
C GLN A 677 2.91 -4.01 7.73
N ASP A 678 3.13 -2.76 8.09
CA ASP A 678 4.37 -2.25 8.65
C ASP A 678 4.64 -2.76 10.08
N GLN A 679 5.92 -2.80 10.48
CA GLN A 679 6.41 -3.15 11.82
C GLN A 679 5.98 -4.55 12.32
N LEU A 680 5.70 -5.44 11.40
CA LEU A 680 5.40 -6.84 11.66
C LEU A 680 6.51 -7.51 12.47
N GLY A 681 6.14 -8.26 13.52
CA GLY A 681 7.10 -9.01 14.34
C GLY A 681 8.09 -8.13 15.13
N GLN A 682 7.77 -6.86 15.34
CA GLN A 682 8.59 -5.94 16.12
C GLN A 682 8.93 -6.55 17.49
N ILE A 683 10.22 -6.53 17.86
CA ILE A 683 10.71 -7.04 19.15
C ILE A 683 10.36 -8.52 19.39
N MET A 684 10.13 -9.32 18.36
CA MET A 684 9.88 -10.76 18.46
C MET A 684 11.05 -11.45 19.18
N LYS A 685 10.75 -12.33 20.15
CA LYS A 685 11.75 -13.00 20.98
C LYS A 685 11.92 -14.47 20.63
N SER A 686 10.83 -15.16 20.39
CA SER A 686 10.81 -16.58 20.03
C SER A 686 9.47 -16.92 19.37
N GLY A 687 9.34 -18.14 18.84
CA GLY A 687 8.15 -18.60 18.15
C GLY A 687 8.33 -18.57 16.63
N LYS A 688 7.22 -18.63 15.89
CA LYS A 688 7.25 -18.76 14.44
C LYS A 688 6.30 -17.76 13.78
N LEU A 689 6.78 -17.10 12.72
CA LEU A 689 6.01 -16.16 11.92
C LEU A 689 6.12 -16.53 10.44
N VAL A 690 5.00 -16.84 9.80
CA VAL A 690 4.91 -17.23 8.40
C VAL A 690 3.99 -16.27 7.67
N VAL A 691 4.50 -15.65 6.59
CA VAL A 691 3.70 -14.72 5.77
C VAL A 691 3.67 -15.23 4.33
N HIS A 692 2.48 -15.56 3.86
CA HIS A 692 2.24 -16.09 2.52
C HIS A 692 2.11 -14.99 1.43
N GLY A 693 2.49 -13.78 1.74
CA GLY A 693 2.52 -12.62 0.87
C GLY A 693 3.75 -11.75 1.12
N ASP A 694 3.59 -10.45 0.92
CA ASP A 694 4.61 -9.44 1.17
C ASP A 694 4.50 -8.89 2.60
N VAL A 695 5.61 -8.32 3.10
CA VAL A 695 5.68 -7.65 4.40
C VAL A 695 6.04 -6.18 4.23
N GLY A 696 5.47 -5.33 5.08
CA GLY A 696 5.64 -3.89 5.06
C GLY A 696 6.99 -3.42 5.58
N GLN A 697 7.09 -2.10 5.82
CA GLN A 697 8.32 -1.45 6.29
C GLN A 697 8.69 -1.85 7.71
N THR A 698 9.98 -1.74 8.01
CA THR A 698 10.53 -2.00 9.36
C THR A 698 10.11 -3.36 9.94
N PHE A 699 9.87 -4.31 9.05
CA PHE A 699 9.63 -5.70 9.39
C PHE A 699 10.73 -6.23 10.33
N LEU A 700 10.35 -6.83 11.45
CA LEU A 700 11.24 -7.33 12.50
C LEU A 700 12.12 -6.26 13.17
N TYR A 701 11.67 -5.01 13.26
CA TYR A 701 12.38 -3.98 14.02
C TYR A 701 12.75 -4.46 15.43
N GLY A 702 14.03 -4.41 15.77
CA GLY A 702 14.51 -4.81 17.10
C GLY A 702 14.22 -6.26 17.49
N ALA A 703 13.96 -7.17 16.54
CA ALA A 703 13.74 -8.59 16.81
C ALA A 703 14.93 -9.22 17.53
N LYS A 704 14.64 -10.13 18.45
CA LYS A 704 15.64 -10.79 19.32
C LYS A 704 15.77 -12.29 19.04
N GLY A 705 14.86 -12.85 18.26
CA GLY A 705 14.86 -14.27 17.92
C GLY A 705 13.62 -14.66 17.13
N GLY A 706 13.38 -15.97 17.02
CA GLY A 706 12.27 -16.56 16.28
C GLY A 706 12.66 -17.12 14.92
N GLU A 707 11.74 -17.88 14.32
CA GLU A 707 11.85 -18.42 12.97
C GLU A 707 10.82 -17.74 12.09
N ILE A 708 11.29 -17.06 11.05
CA ILE A 708 10.45 -16.20 10.26
C ILE A 708 10.59 -16.55 8.77
N PHE A 709 9.45 -16.75 8.11
CA PHE A 709 9.39 -17.16 6.69
C PHE A 709 8.46 -16.22 5.93
N VAL A 710 8.97 -15.61 4.87
CA VAL A 710 8.24 -14.70 3.98
C VAL A 710 8.26 -15.25 2.57
N ARG A 711 7.08 -15.47 1.97
CA ARG A 711 7.01 -15.95 0.59
C ARG A 711 7.33 -14.85 -0.42
N GLY A 712 6.90 -13.63 -0.15
CA GLY A 712 7.05 -12.48 -1.05
C GLY A 712 8.25 -11.60 -0.70
N ASN A 713 8.07 -10.31 -0.90
CA ASN A 713 9.07 -9.27 -0.70
C ASN A 713 8.94 -8.62 0.69
N ALA A 714 10.04 -8.07 1.17
CA ALA A 714 10.06 -7.16 2.30
C ALA A 714 10.24 -5.72 1.80
N ALA A 715 9.51 -4.76 2.39
CA ALA A 715 9.67 -3.35 2.12
C ALA A 715 10.96 -2.79 2.76
N GLY A 716 11.12 -1.47 2.84
CA GLY A 716 12.33 -0.84 3.34
C GLY A 716 12.64 -1.12 4.82
N ARG A 717 13.90 -1.14 5.17
CA ARG A 717 14.43 -1.29 6.54
C ARG A 717 14.01 -2.55 7.31
N PRO A 718 13.95 -3.74 6.67
CA PRO A 718 13.68 -4.96 7.43
C PRO A 718 14.85 -5.27 8.37
N LEU A 719 14.52 -5.80 9.58
CA LEU A 719 15.49 -6.19 10.63
C LEU A 719 16.36 -5.06 11.19
N ILE A 720 15.97 -3.81 11.02
CA ILE A 720 16.71 -2.70 11.65
C ILE A 720 16.80 -2.91 13.17
N ASN A 721 18.00 -2.72 13.73
CA ASN A 721 18.32 -2.90 15.16
C ASN A 721 18.01 -4.31 15.71
N ALA A 722 17.91 -5.32 14.86
CA ALA A 722 17.68 -6.69 15.34
C ALA A 722 18.93 -7.27 16.01
N VAL A 723 18.71 -8.04 17.07
CA VAL A 723 19.77 -8.60 17.92
C VAL A 723 19.51 -10.09 18.19
N GLY A 724 20.47 -10.77 18.81
CA GLY A 724 20.26 -12.14 19.28
C GLY A 724 20.23 -13.18 18.17
N LYS A 725 19.10 -13.89 17.98
CA LYS A 725 19.03 -15.05 17.09
C LYS A 725 17.80 -15.09 16.15
N PRO A 726 17.44 -14.02 15.47
CA PRO A 726 16.39 -14.10 14.46
C PRO A 726 16.88 -14.95 13.27
N ARG A 727 16.04 -15.87 12.80
CA ARG A 727 16.28 -16.78 11.67
C ARG A 727 15.26 -16.50 10.62
N VAL A 728 15.64 -15.81 9.55
CA VAL A 728 14.72 -15.21 8.58
C VAL A 728 14.96 -15.75 7.18
N VAL A 729 13.92 -16.20 6.51
CA VAL A 729 13.92 -16.56 5.09
C VAL A 729 12.98 -15.65 4.34
N ILE A 730 13.51 -14.91 3.35
CA ILE A 730 12.74 -14.07 2.42
C ILE A 730 12.90 -14.67 1.04
N ASN A 731 11.81 -15.17 0.44
CA ASN A 731 11.90 -15.77 -0.89
C ASN A 731 12.03 -14.74 -2.01
N GLY A 732 11.38 -13.60 -1.88
CA GLY A 732 11.53 -12.47 -2.80
C GLY A 732 12.79 -11.67 -2.55
N THR A 733 12.64 -10.38 -2.53
CA THR A 733 13.70 -9.41 -2.25
C THR A 733 13.35 -8.52 -1.07
N ALA A 734 14.29 -7.65 -0.70
CA ALA A 734 14.06 -6.53 0.22
C ALA A 734 14.46 -5.22 -0.47
N LEU A 735 13.89 -4.10 0.02
CA LEU A 735 14.28 -2.77 -0.37
C LEU A 735 15.46 -2.28 0.48
N ASP A 736 15.74 -0.97 0.46
CA ASP A 736 16.90 -0.38 1.10
C ASP A 736 17.02 -0.69 2.59
N PHE A 737 18.27 -0.69 3.11
CA PHE A 737 18.62 -0.87 4.52
C PHE A 737 18.23 -2.22 5.12
N LEU A 738 18.29 -3.32 4.36
CA LEU A 738 18.12 -4.66 4.95
C LEU A 738 19.19 -4.89 6.02
N ALA A 739 18.76 -5.26 7.25
CA ALA A 739 19.59 -5.58 8.38
C ALA A 739 20.51 -4.41 8.82
N GLU A 740 19.99 -3.18 8.80
CA GLU A 740 20.66 -2.00 9.35
C GLU A 740 20.88 -2.17 10.87
N ALA A 741 22.10 -1.86 11.34
CA ALA A 741 22.49 -2.05 12.73
C ALA A 741 22.17 -3.45 13.28
N PHE A 742 22.44 -4.48 12.50
CA PHE A 742 22.20 -5.87 12.85
C PHE A 742 23.29 -6.35 13.84
N MET A 743 22.88 -6.69 15.06
CA MET A 743 23.76 -7.07 16.15
C MET A 743 23.48 -8.51 16.62
N ALA A 744 23.35 -9.44 15.67
CA ALA A 744 22.84 -10.77 15.92
C ALA A 744 23.92 -11.82 16.24
N GLY A 745 25.11 -11.41 16.65
CA GLY A 745 26.18 -12.31 17.07
C GLY A 745 26.77 -13.16 15.94
N ASP A 746 27.36 -14.29 16.29
CA ASP A 746 27.92 -15.25 15.33
C ASP A 746 26.87 -16.31 14.98
N PRO A 747 26.44 -16.43 13.70
CA PRO A 747 25.44 -17.41 13.26
C PRO A 747 25.76 -18.86 13.65
N TYR A 748 27.05 -19.25 13.66
CA TYR A 748 27.50 -20.60 14.02
C TYR A 748 27.41 -20.89 15.51
N ASN A 749 27.45 -19.85 16.32
CA ASN A 749 27.37 -19.93 17.79
C ASN A 749 25.99 -19.51 18.31
N GLY A 750 24.94 -19.72 17.51
CA GLY A 750 23.55 -19.44 17.88
C GLY A 750 23.11 -18.02 17.64
N GLY A 751 23.88 -17.21 16.89
CA GLY A 751 23.46 -15.89 16.42
C GLY A 751 22.42 -15.92 15.29
N GLY A 752 21.97 -14.74 14.88
CA GLY A 752 20.95 -14.57 13.85
C GLY A 752 21.50 -14.51 12.42
N PHE A 753 20.62 -14.75 11.46
CA PHE A 753 20.92 -14.58 10.02
C PHE A 753 19.67 -14.36 9.18
N VAL A 754 19.90 -13.89 7.97
CA VAL A 754 18.88 -13.75 6.92
C VAL A 754 19.26 -14.60 5.71
N ILE A 755 18.30 -15.31 5.14
CA ILE A 755 18.41 -15.98 3.83
C ILE A 755 17.57 -15.17 2.85
N LEU A 756 18.18 -14.65 1.79
CA LEU A 756 17.53 -13.91 0.73
C LEU A 756 17.59 -14.69 -0.57
N ASN A 757 16.47 -15.24 -1.02
CA ASN A 757 16.42 -16.16 -2.13
C ASN A 757 16.33 -15.46 -3.52
N GLY A 758 15.83 -14.24 -3.61
CA GLY A 758 15.74 -13.51 -4.87
C GLY A 758 14.84 -14.21 -5.91
N MET A 759 13.74 -14.81 -5.47
CA MET A 759 12.81 -15.57 -6.30
C MET A 759 11.46 -14.84 -6.39
N THR A 760 10.79 -15.03 -7.50
CA THR A 760 9.40 -14.57 -7.69
C THR A 760 8.59 -15.68 -8.38
N THR A 761 7.36 -15.38 -8.72
CA THR A 761 6.51 -16.31 -9.47
C THR A 761 6.01 -15.61 -10.72
N ASP A 762 6.15 -16.27 -11.86
CA ASP A 762 5.58 -15.78 -13.11
C ASP A 762 4.04 -15.94 -13.15
N ASP A 763 3.44 -15.44 -14.23
CA ASP A 763 1.99 -15.51 -14.43
C ASP A 763 1.45 -16.93 -14.59
N ASP A 764 2.30 -17.89 -14.95
CA ASP A 764 1.97 -19.31 -15.06
C ASP A 764 1.99 -20.02 -13.69
N GLY A 765 2.60 -19.40 -12.70
CA GLY A 765 2.77 -19.96 -11.36
C GLY A 765 4.08 -20.71 -11.16
N ASN A 766 5.03 -20.56 -12.10
CA ASN A 766 6.36 -21.10 -11.94
C ASN A 766 7.21 -20.19 -11.07
N VAL A 767 8.03 -20.79 -10.21
CA VAL A 767 9.01 -20.07 -9.42
C VAL A 767 10.22 -19.75 -10.31
N ILE A 768 10.53 -18.45 -10.43
CA ILE A 768 11.62 -17.95 -11.28
C ILE A 768 12.51 -16.98 -10.49
N PRO A 769 13.78 -16.82 -10.86
CA PRO A 769 14.66 -15.84 -10.23
C PRO A 769 14.24 -14.41 -10.59
N LEU A 770 14.45 -13.47 -9.66
CA LEU A 770 14.40 -12.04 -9.93
C LEU A 770 15.64 -11.61 -10.73
N ASP A 771 15.55 -10.47 -11.42
CA ASP A 771 16.68 -9.89 -12.17
C ASP A 771 17.88 -9.60 -11.25
N THR A 772 17.62 -9.17 -10.03
CA THR A 772 18.61 -9.02 -8.96
C THR A 772 18.01 -9.53 -7.65
N PRO A 773 18.79 -10.20 -6.79
CA PRO A 773 18.30 -10.64 -5.50
C PRO A 773 18.03 -9.48 -4.53
N TYR A 774 18.68 -8.34 -4.74
CA TYR A 774 18.53 -7.14 -3.92
C TYR A 774 18.69 -5.87 -4.76
N PRO A 775 17.62 -5.14 -5.05
CA PRO A 775 17.67 -3.93 -5.87
C PRO A 775 18.03 -2.68 -5.05
N GLY A 776 18.04 -2.76 -3.73
CA GLY A 776 18.27 -1.66 -2.81
C GLY A 776 19.74 -1.31 -2.62
N SER A 777 20.00 -0.33 -1.77
CA SER A 777 21.31 0.10 -1.29
C SER A 777 21.40 -0.02 0.24
N ASN A 778 22.56 0.34 0.81
CA ASN A 778 22.80 0.33 2.26
C ASN A 778 22.53 -1.04 2.93
N LEU A 779 22.82 -2.12 2.19
CA LEU A 779 22.69 -3.48 2.69
C LEU A 779 23.66 -3.71 3.86
N PHE A 780 23.14 -4.19 4.98
CA PHE A 780 23.90 -4.52 6.17
C PHE A 780 24.60 -3.30 6.83
N SER A 781 24.00 -2.12 6.68
CA SER A 781 24.53 -0.85 7.21
C SER A 781 24.76 -0.93 8.72
N LEU A 782 25.94 -0.49 9.18
CA LEU A 782 26.31 -0.45 10.60
C LEU A 782 26.16 -1.79 11.33
N ALA A 783 26.12 -2.93 10.64
CA ALA A 783 26.01 -4.23 11.26
C ALA A 783 27.28 -4.59 12.02
N SER A 784 27.13 -5.23 13.18
CA SER A 784 28.27 -5.69 14.04
C SER A 784 28.24 -7.21 14.29
N GLY A 785 27.30 -7.94 13.73
CA GLY A 785 27.17 -9.38 13.86
C GLY A 785 26.05 -9.94 12.98
N GLY A 786 25.91 -11.27 12.97
CA GLY A 786 25.02 -11.97 12.09
C GLY A 786 25.58 -12.18 10.69
N ALA A 787 24.76 -12.69 9.78
CA ALA A 787 25.11 -12.87 8.37
C ALA A 787 23.88 -12.75 7.47
N ILE A 788 24.10 -12.46 6.19
CA ILE A 788 23.09 -12.58 5.14
C ILE A 788 23.60 -13.64 4.14
N PHE A 789 22.80 -14.68 3.91
CA PHE A 789 23.04 -15.68 2.88
C PHE A 789 22.15 -15.36 1.68
N VAL A 790 22.77 -14.89 0.60
CA VAL A 790 22.03 -14.43 -0.57
C VAL A 790 22.21 -15.38 -1.75
N ARG A 791 21.12 -15.76 -2.39
CA ARG A 791 21.16 -16.47 -3.67
C ARG A 791 21.50 -15.48 -4.78
N ASP A 792 22.74 -15.52 -5.26
CA ASP A 792 23.27 -14.61 -6.27
C ASP A 792 24.26 -15.33 -7.21
N PRO A 793 23.80 -16.31 -8.01
CA PRO A 793 24.69 -17.12 -8.86
C PRO A 793 25.41 -16.30 -9.95
N HIS A 794 24.81 -15.17 -10.35
CA HIS A 794 25.36 -14.30 -11.39
C HIS A 794 26.15 -13.12 -10.85
N LYS A 795 26.34 -13.04 -9.50
CA LYS A 795 27.10 -12.00 -8.81
C LYS A 795 26.61 -10.58 -9.14
N LYS A 796 25.29 -10.43 -9.19
CA LYS A 796 24.64 -9.14 -9.48
C LYS A 796 24.70 -8.16 -8.33
N LEU A 797 24.83 -8.65 -7.09
CA LEU A 797 25.14 -7.80 -5.95
C LEU A 797 26.58 -7.30 -6.04
N VAL A 798 26.74 -6.00 -5.90
CA VAL A 798 28.03 -5.32 -5.95
C VAL A 798 28.43 -4.73 -4.59
N ALA A 799 29.71 -4.45 -4.41
CA ALA A 799 30.23 -3.95 -3.12
C ALA A 799 29.65 -2.59 -2.73
N GLU A 800 29.30 -1.76 -3.70
CA GLU A 800 28.73 -0.43 -3.56
C GLU A 800 27.33 -0.44 -2.90
N GLN A 801 26.64 -1.58 -2.96
CA GLN A 801 25.36 -1.76 -2.25
C GLN A 801 25.55 -2.07 -0.75
N LEU A 802 26.76 -2.50 -0.34
CA LEU A 802 27.08 -2.82 1.04
C LEU A 802 27.48 -1.54 1.78
N ASN A 803 27.02 -1.41 3.02
CA ASN A 803 27.38 -0.28 3.88
C ASN A 803 27.78 -0.78 5.29
N GLY A 804 28.97 -1.35 5.39
CA GLY A 804 29.47 -1.97 6.63
C GLY A 804 29.46 -3.49 6.61
N GLY A 805 29.05 -4.09 5.49
CA GLY A 805 29.21 -5.53 5.20
C GLY A 805 30.33 -5.80 4.22
N GLU A 806 30.83 -7.03 4.21
CA GLU A 806 31.77 -7.54 3.22
C GLU A 806 31.31 -8.89 2.68
N PHE A 807 31.64 -9.16 1.41
CA PHE A 807 31.41 -10.49 0.85
C PHE A 807 32.41 -11.50 1.40
N SER A 808 31.91 -12.66 1.79
CA SER A 808 32.68 -13.81 2.22
C SER A 808 32.35 -15.04 1.36
N THR A 809 33.27 -15.98 1.33
CA THR A 809 33.05 -17.25 0.61
C THR A 809 31.98 -18.07 1.33
N PHE A 810 30.99 -18.54 0.58
CA PHE A 810 29.98 -19.47 1.09
C PHE A 810 30.60 -20.86 1.24
N THR A 811 30.41 -21.50 2.39
CA THR A 811 31.06 -22.75 2.77
C THR A 811 30.04 -23.86 3.04
N GLU A 812 30.52 -25.10 3.17
CA GLU A 812 29.69 -26.24 3.56
C GLU A 812 29.03 -26.03 4.94
N LYS A 813 29.73 -25.35 5.86
CA LYS A 813 29.15 -24.99 7.17
C LYS A 813 28.00 -24.00 7.06
N ASP A 814 28.06 -23.07 6.12
CA ASP A 814 26.96 -22.18 5.80
C ASP A 814 25.74 -22.96 5.32
N TRP A 815 26.00 -23.92 4.39
CA TRP A 815 24.95 -24.76 3.88
C TRP A 815 24.28 -25.58 4.96
N ASP A 816 25.06 -26.26 5.80
CA ASP A 816 24.52 -27.06 6.91
C ASP A 816 23.68 -26.22 7.86
N LEU A 817 24.10 -24.96 8.10
CA LEU A 817 23.38 -24.03 8.95
C LEU A 817 22.02 -23.62 8.36
N ILE A 818 21.97 -23.29 7.05
CA ILE A 818 20.75 -22.77 6.43
C ILE A 818 19.81 -23.85 5.91
N LEU A 819 20.30 -25.05 5.61
CA LEU A 819 19.53 -26.13 4.98
C LEU A 819 18.26 -26.51 5.76
N PRO A 820 18.22 -26.60 7.10
CA PRO A 820 17.00 -26.89 7.83
C PRO A 820 15.90 -25.84 7.60
N TYR A 821 16.29 -24.57 7.51
CA TYR A 821 15.36 -23.45 7.24
C TYR A 821 14.89 -23.44 5.79
N LEU A 822 15.74 -23.79 4.83
CA LEU A 822 15.35 -23.93 3.42
C LEU A 822 14.38 -25.12 3.23
N ARG A 823 14.56 -26.23 3.95
CA ARG A 823 13.61 -27.36 3.95
C ARG A 823 12.25 -26.98 4.51
N GLU A 824 12.24 -26.24 5.62
CA GLU A 824 11.00 -25.71 6.18
C GLU A 824 10.33 -24.70 5.23
N ASN A 825 11.11 -23.85 4.59
CA ASN A 825 10.63 -22.92 3.56
C ASN A 825 10.00 -23.67 2.37
N GLU A 826 10.63 -24.75 1.91
CA GLU A 826 10.08 -25.61 0.86
C GLU A 826 8.75 -26.24 1.29
N ARG A 827 8.66 -26.74 2.53
CA ARG A 827 7.44 -27.28 3.10
C ARG A 827 6.31 -26.24 3.17
N LEU A 828 6.64 -25.00 3.53
CA LEU A 828 5.68 -23.90 3.70
C LEU A 828 5.18 -23.34 2.36
N PHE A 829 6.06 -23.15 1.39
CA PHE A 829 5.76 -22.37 0.19
C PHE A 829 5.89 -23.14 -1.13
N GLY A 830 6.44 -24.35 -1.11
CA GLY A 830 6.70 -25.12 -2.32
C GLY A 830 7.86 -24.60 -3.16
N VAL A 831 8.73 -23.74 -2.58
CA VAL A 831 9.96 -23.30 -3.24
C VAL A 831 11.02 -24.38 -3.07
N SER A 832 11.14 -25.28 -4.06
CA SER A 832 12.03 -26.43 -4.00
C SER A 832 13.49 -26.03 -3.98
N ILE A 833 14.26 -26.69 -3.10
CA ILE A 833 15.70 -26.50 -3.04
C ILE A 833 16.36 -26.95 -4.33
N ASP A 834 16.00 -28.12 -4.82
CA ASP A 834 16.65 -28.72 -5.99
C ASP A 834 16.16 -28.16 -7.33
N GLU A 835 14.83 -27.93 -7.45
CA GLU A 835 14.22 -27.50 -8.71
C GLU A 835 14.25 -25.99 -8.91
N HIS A 836 14.31 -25.20 -7.81
CA HIS A 836 14.25 -23.73 -7.90
C HIS A 836 15.53 -23.06 -7.40
N LEU A 837 15.96 -23.34 -6.16
CA LEU A 837 17.05 -22.59 -5.54
C LEU A 837 18.40 -22.96 -6.13
N LEU A 838 18.70 -24.25 -6.31
CA LEU A 838 19.97 -24.73 -6.87
C LEU A 838 19.95 -24.84 -8.41
N MET A 839 18.81 -24.60 -9.05
CA MET A 839 18.71 -24.56 -10.51
C MET A 839 19.11 -23.17 -11.03
N VAL A 840 20.12 -23.12 -11.89
CA VAL A 840 20.63 -21.89 -12.52
C VAL A 840 20.78 -22.17 -14.02
N ASP A 841 20.09 -21.37 -14.84
CA ASP A 841 20.11 -21.49 -16.30
C ASP A 841 19.86 -22.96 -16.81
N GLY A 842 18.93 -23.64 -16.13
CA GLY A 842 18.56 -25.04 -16.48
C GLY A 842 19.56 -26.10 -15.99
N VAL A 843 20.58 -25.72 -15.22
CA VAL A 843 21.59 -26.66 -14.69
C VAL A 843 21.58 -26.59 -13.16
N ARG A 844 21.53 -27.76 -12.51
CA ARG A 844 21.69 -27.86 -11.06
C ARG A 844 23.14 -27.56 -10.67
N LYS A 845 23.33 -26.54 -9.83
CA LYS A 845 24.63 -26.10 -9.31
C LYS A 845 24.82 -26.52 -7.87
N ARG A 846 26.05 -26.48 -7.40
CA ARG A 846 26.36 -26.68 -5.97
C ARG A 846 25.97 -25.42 -5.16
N PRO A 847 25.69 -25.55 -3.85
CA PRO A 847 25.32 -24.41 -2.99
C PRO A 847 26.34 -23.25 -3.01
N ASP A 848 27.64 -23.57 -3.02
CA ASP A 848 28.74 -22.60 -3.06
C ASP A 848 28.88 -21.84 -4.41
N GLU A 849 28.26 -22.37 -5.47
CA GLU A 849 28.17 -21.70 -6.78
C GLU A 849 26.93 -20.79 -6.86
N VAL A 850 25.96 -20.95 -5.97
CA VAL A 850 24.65 -20.28 -5.99
C VAL A 850 24.52 -19.22 -4.92
N PHE A 851 24.98 -19.51 -3.72
CA PHE A 851 24.85 -18.62 -2.58
C PHE A 851 26.16 -17.86 -2.31
N ARG A 852 26.02 -16.64 -1.76
CA ARG A 852 27.11 -15.81 -1.25
C ARG A 852 26.81 -15.44 0.19
N THR A 853 27.85 -15.32 0.99
CA THR A 853 27.73 -14.85 2.36
C THR A 853 28.13 -13.38 2.45
N ILE A 854 27.31 -12.58 3.15
CA ILE A 854 27.64 -11.21 3.55
C ILE A 854 27.73 -11.22 5.08
N GLN A 855 28.85 -10.76 5.59
CA GLN A 855 29.13 -10.66 7.03
C GLN A 855 29.49 -9.23 7.41
N ALA A 856 29.36 -8.89 8.70
CA ALA A 856 29.83 -7.59 9.19
C ALA A 856 31.33 -7.49 9.05
N VAL A 857 31.83 -6.35 8.61
CA VAL A 857 33.28 -6.07 8.56
C VAL A 857 33.85 -6.28 9.97
N ARG A 858 34.79 -7.18 10.11
CA ARG A 858 35.43 -7.44 11.41
C ARG A 858 36.31 -6.25 11.79
N LEU A 859 36.13 -5.76 13.02
CA LEU A 859 36.96 -4.73 13.65
C LEU A 859 38.46 -5.09 13.82
N ALA A 860 39.03 -5.91 12.93
CA ALA A 860 40.49 -6.00 12.75
C ALA A 860 41.13 -4.63 12.39
N VAL A 861 40.31 -3.66 12.07
CA VAL A 861 40.60 -2.25 11.80
C VAL A 861 41.20 -1.52 13.00
N LEU A 862 40.97 -1.95 14.22
CA LEU A 862 41.57 -1.32 15.42
C LEU A 862 42.96 -1.87 15.81
N THR A 863 43.50 -2.82 15.10
CA THR A 863 44.88 -3.26 15.24
C THR A 863 45.72 -2.59 14.15
N GLY A 864 46.42 -1.51 14.46
CA GLY A 864 47.44 -0.73 13.75
C GLY A 864 47.95 -1.09 12.33
N LYS A 865 47.39 -2.09 11.65
CA LYS A 865 47.76 -2.47 10.27
C LYS A 865 46.92 -1.75 9.21
N MET A 866 45.74 -1.22 9.56
CA MET A 866 44.92 -0.47 8.61
C MET A 866 45.11 1.06 8.74
N GLU A 867 45.63 1.58 9.86
CA GLU A 867 46.09 2.97 9.90
C GLU A 867 47.19 3.25 8.86
N GLN A 868 48.05 2.26 8.58
CA GLN A 868 49.08 2.39 7.54
C GLN A 868 48.52 2.27 6.12
N ALA A 869 47.46 1.49 5.86
CA ALA A 869 46.83 1.40 4.53
C ALA A 869 45.98 2.63 4.20
N SER A 870 45.18 3.12 5.17
CA SER A 870 44.36 4.33 4.96
C SER A 870 45.19 5.61 4.86
N LEU A 871 46.40 5.68 5.50
CA LEU A 871 47.30 6.81 5.31
C LEU A 871 48.00 6.80 3.94
N GLN A 872 48.22 5.62 3.35
CA GLN A 872 48.75 5.50 1.99
C GLN A 872 47.76 5.85 0.87
N GLU A 873 46.45 5.56 1.06
CA GLU A 873 45.42 5.98 0.12
C GLU A 873 45.10 7.49 0.13
N TRP A 874 45.54 8.22 1.18
CA TRP A 874 45.43 9.69 1.27
C TRP A 874 46.64 10.44 0.73
N GLU A 875 47.76 9.75 0.47
CA GLU A 875 48.99 10.32 -0.09
C GLU A 875 49.17 10.07 -1.60
N ASP A 876 48.37 9.21 -2.22
CA ASP A 876 48.24 9.01 -3.66
C ASP A 876 46.97 9.74 -4.21
#